data_4701b3c09c905f6e3aab653e22ecb841
#
_entry.id   4701b3c09c905f6e3aab653e22ecb841
#
_cell.length_a   1.000
_cell.length_b   1.000
_cell.length_c   1.000
_cell.angle_alpha   90.00
_cell.angle_beta   90.00
_cell.angle_gamma   90.00
#
_symmetry.space_group_name_H-M   'P 1'
#
loop_
_entity.id
_entity.type
_entity.pdbx_description
1 polymer ?
#
loop_
_entity_poly.entity_id
_entity_poly.type
_entity_poly.pdbx_seq_one_letter_code
_entity_poly.pdbx_strand_id
1 'polypeptide(L)'
;MRKMTSREIREMWLKYFSENGHKIVPSASLIPHDDDTLLWINAGVAPLKSYFDGSEVPVSKRLTNIQKCIRTNDIENVGKTARHHTFFEMMGNFSVGDYFKEEALEFAYNLLTGKEWFDIPTSLLYVTVFPDDVDTINKWISLGMDPDHIIKLEDNFWEIGPGPCGPDTEIFFDRGEKYDKDGDALEKFKNGEDNERFVEIWNNVFSQYNSEEGKERSEYKELPSKNIDTGAGLERWACVFQDADSNFDTDLFLPIINQIEEMSGLIYDGSMPFKVLADHIRALTFALSDGAIFENVGRGYILRRLLRRSVRYGKKLGLTGLFMYKLVDSVVMIMKDFYPNLVEKQAHVKALIMQEEELFNKTLVQGEKRLYELMDESLDNTISGYDVFKLYDTYGFPYELTLEYLEEKGYTTSRDEFDKYMSLQKQMSKNNTHHENAMQQQNELLLKYKEPSEFIYDKYKLKSKVQALILDNSLVDKINKEGLVILNETCFYATSGSQVNDTGMIIGENFKARVLDVYKAPNGQHIHKIKLLSGVIKKDEDCELLLDEERRKLIEANHSSVHLLQYALRQIISKDIHQAGSKVDDTTLRFDFNYFGKITDEELIEVEEMVNNLIDKEIKRVTSMKKMEEIDKNEVMALFGEKYHDIVRLVEFGGSKELCGGTHVKNTGDIKKFAILSFTNKGSNTYRIEATVNKRIKSQMLEFSKPYNDEIVKLIIKAKSIIQEAKNYGFELDFDLSIEDEVANSYEEIVSLKNHLTILQENVKLLEKEFNKLK
;
A
#
# COMPACT_ATOMS: atom_id res chain seq x y z
N MET A 1 14.54 -4.35 -38.19
CA MET A 1 14.65 -4.68 -36.75
C MET A 1 14.49 -6.19 -36.52
N ARG A 2 15.23 -6.76 -35.59
CA ARG A 2 15.07 -8.16 -35.14
C ARG A 2 13.77 -8.29 -34.35
N LYS A 3 12.96 -9.32 -34.62
CA LYS A 3 11.81 -9.63 -33.75
C LYS A 3 12.30 -10.16 -32.40
N MET A 4 11.71 -9.70 -31.31
CA MET A 4 12.11 -10.06 -29.94
C MET A 4 10.90 -10.36 -29.07
N THR A 5 11.03 -11.40 -28.26
CA THR A 5 10.05 -11.72 -27.21
C THR A 5 10.18 -10.74 -26.04
N SER A 6 9.15 -10.60 -25.24
CA SER A 6 9.18 -9.79 -24.01
C SER A 6 10.27 -10.26 -23.03
N ARG A 7 10.58 -11.56 -23.01
CA ARG A 7 11.69 -12.13 -22.24
C ARG A 7 13.04 -11.61 -22.72
N GLU A 8 13.30 -11.68 -24.03
CA GLU A 8 14.57 -11.19 -24.62
C GLU A 8 14.75 -9.69 -24.39
N ILE A 9 13.68 -8.90 -24.44
CA ILE A 9 13.71 -7.46 -24.15
C ILE A 9 14.13 -7.22 -22.70
N ARG A 10 13.53 -7.90 -21.72
CA ARG A 10 13.91 -7.78 -20.30
C ARG A 10 15.38 -8.16 -20.07
N GLU A 11 15.80 -9.30 -20.61
CA GLU A 11 17.17 -9.80 -20.46
C GLU A 11 18.19 -8.82 -21.05
N MET A 12 17.90 -8.26 -22.22
CA MET A 12 18.78 -7.31 -22.91
C MET A 12 18.87 -5.98 -22.15
N TRP A 13 17.75 -5.45 -21.65
CA TRP A 13 17.72 -4.24 -20.82
C TRP A 13 18.59 -4.40 -19.57
N LEU A 14 18.35 -5.42 -18.78
CA LEU A 14 19.08 -5.66 -17.55
C LEU A 14 20.56 -5.93 -17.80
N LYS A 15 20.90 -6.66 -18.85
CA LYS A 15 22.27 -6.94 -19.25
C LYS A 15 23.01 -5.64 -19.59
N TYR A 16 22.41 -4.79 -20.45
CA TYR A 16 23.03 -3.54 -20.86
C TYR A 16 23.37 -2.65 -19.67
N PHE A 17 22.39 -2.40 -18.80
CA PHE A 17 22.62 -1.53 -17.65
C PHE A 17 23.54 -2.15 -16.61
N SER A 18 23.53 -3.46 -16.42
CA SER A 18 24.48 -4.16 -15.56
C SER A 18 25.92 -4.01 -16.07
N GLU A 19 26.15 -4.16 -17.37
CA GLU A 19 27.47 -3.96 -17.99
C GLU A 19 27.94 -2.50 -17.88
N ASN A 20 27.02 -1.55 -17.75
CA ASN A 20 27.31 -0.13 -17.53
C ASN A 20 27.29 0.28 -16.03
N GLY A 21 27.50 -0.69 -15.13
CA GLY A 21 27.72 -0.46 -13.71
C GLY A 21 26.47 -0.22 -12.87
N HIS A 22 25.28 -0.48 -13.40
CA HIS A 22 24.03 -0.38 -12.64
C HIS A 22 23.78 -1.67 -11.86
N LYS A 23 23.42 -1.53 -10.60
CA LYS A 23 22.96 -2.65 -9.77
C LYS A 23 21.49 -2.98 -10.11
N ILE A 24 21.25 -4.24 -10.45
CA ILE A 24 19.87 -4.73 -10.68
C ILE A 24 19.16 -4.80 -9.33
N VAL A 25 18.00 -4.14 -9.24
CA VAL A 25 17.11 -4.15 -8.10
C VAL A 25 15.87 -4.99 -8.46
N PRO A 26 15.50 -5.96 -7.64
CA PRO A 26 14.27 -6.73 -7.87
C PRO A 26 13.04 -5.84 -7.92
N SER A 27 12.02 -6.26 -8.68
CA SER A 27 10.71 -5.62 -8.65
C SER A 27 10.13 -5.62 -7.24
N ALA A 28 9.80 -4.45 -6.73
CA ALA A 28 9.10 -4.32 -5.46
C ALA A 28 7.65 -4.82 -5.55
N SER A 29 7.01 -5.00 -4.39
CA SER A 29 5.58 -5.24 -4.31
C SER A 29 4.79 -4.09 -4.95
N LEU A 30 3.64 -4.40 -5.55
CA LEU A 30 2.69 -3.39 -6.03
C LEU A 30 2.09 -2.56 -4.90
N ILE A 31 2.13 -3.08 -3.67
CA ILE A 31 1.64 -2.38 -2.47
C ILE A 31 2.77 -1.48 -1.97
N PRO A 32 2.62 -0.16 -1.96
CA PRO A 32 3.61 0.75 -1.40
C PRO A 32 3.85 0.44 0.09
N HIS A 33 5.11 0.43 0.50
CA HIS A 33 5.51 0.42 1.90
C HIS A 33 5.98 1.83 2.26
N ASP A 34 5.58 2.32 3.40
CA ASP A 34 5.98 3.62 3.96
C ASP A 34 5.62 4.85 3.10
N ASP A 35 4.71 4.71 2.13
CA ASP A 35 4.16 5.82 1.35
C ASP A 35 2.62 5.75 1.29
N ASP A 36 1.97 6.44 2.21
CA ASP A 36 0.50 6.54 2.27
C ASP A 36 -0.08 7.43 1.16
N THR A 37 0.75 8.12 0.39
CA THR A 37 0.33 8.99 -0.72
C THR A 37 0.00 8.20 -1.98
N LEU A 38 0.59 7.01 -2.13
CA LEU A 38 0.38 6.12 -3.27
C LEU A 38 -0.58 4.98 -2.92
N LEU A 39 -1.58 4.82 -3.75
CA LEU A 39 -2.47 3.66 -3.65
C LEU A 39 -1.79 2.39 -4.15
N TRP A 40 -1.04 2.50 -5.24
CA TRP A 40 -0.28 1.44 -5.89
C TRP A 40 1.07 1.97 -6.38
N ILE A 41 2.07 1.10 -6.46
CA ILE A 41 3.29 1.42 -7.20
C ILE A 41 2.92 1.61 -8.67
N ASN A 42 3.17 2.81 -9.19
CA ASN A 42 2.73 3.28 -10.51
C ASN A 42 3.88 3.70 -11.45
N ALA A 43 5.11 3.61 -10.98
CA ALA A 43 6.32 3.95 -11.74
C ALA A 43 7.53 3.15 -11.24
N GLY A 44 8.57 3.04 -12.08
CA GLY A 44 9.81 2.34 -11.76
C GLY A 44 10.56 2.95 -10.58
N VAL A 45 10.50 4.27 -10.44
CA VAL A 45 11.13 5.02 -9.35
C VAL A 45 10.36 4.98 -8.03
N ALA A 46 9.06 4.70 -8.05
CA ALA A 46 8.21 4.80 -6.86
C ALA A 46 8.75 4.02 -5.65
N PRO A 47 9.23 2.76 -5.76
CA PRO A 47 9.83 2.05 -4.64
C PRO A 47 11.25 2.53 -4.28
N LEU A 48 11.83 3.44 -5.06
CA LEU A 48 13.17 4.01 -4.86
C LEU A 48 13.13 5.46 -4.37
N LYS A 49 11.93 6.00 -4.15
CA LYS A 49 11.68 7.41 -3.81
C LYS A 49 12.50 7.88 -2.61
N SER A 50 12.67 7.03 -1.59
CA SER A 50 13.49 7.32 -0.41
C SER A 50 14.97 7.58 -0.73
N TYR A 51 15.48 7.06 -1.86
CA TYR A 51 16.85 7.37 -2.34
C TYR A 51 16.92 8.72 -3.03
N PHE A 52 15.84 9.12 -3.70
CA PHE A 52 15.75 10.37 -4.45
C PHE A 52 15.47 11.57 -3.54
N ASP A 53 14.66 11.41 -2.50
CA ASP A 53 14.41 12.44 -1.50
C ASP A 53 15.46 12.48 -0.39
N GLY A 54 16.37 11.48 -0.40
CA GLY A 54 17.50 11.42 0.52
C GLY A 54 17.15 10.95 1.92
N SER A 55 15.97 10.37 2.13
CA SER A 55 15.59 9.76 3.41
C SER A 55 16.33 8.44 3.68
N GLU A 56 16.85 7.80 2.63
CA GLU A 56 17.69 6.59 2.70
C GLU A 56 18.95 6.69 1.82
N VAL A 57 19.99 5.96 2.19
CA VAL A 57 21.20 5.81 1.36
C VAL A 57 21.01 4.65 0.40
N PRO A 58 21.17 4.86 -0.94
CA PRO A 58 20.96 3.79 -1.90
C PRO A 58 22.04 2.71 -1.79
N VAL A 59 21.66 1.44 -2.07
CA VAL A 59 22.60 0.31 -2.17
C VAL A 59 23.65 0.45 -3.27
N SER A 60 23.38 1.28 -4.26
CA SER A 60 24.26 1.76 -5.32
C SER A 60 23.71 3.07 -5.85
N LYS A 61 24.58 3.96 -6.33
CA LYS A 61 24.15 5.20 -6.99
C LYS A 61 23.59 4.98 -8.40
N ARG A 62 23.95 3.86 -9.04
CA ARG A 62 23.44 3.42 -10.35
C ARG A 62 22.55 2.21 -10.14
N LEU A 63 21.27 2.32 -10.48
CA LEU A 63 20.30 1.27 -10.30
C LEU A 63 19.56 1.00 -11.61
N THR A 64 19.08 -0.23 -11.78
CA THR A 64 18.15 -0.61 -12.85
C THR A 64 17.16 -1.63 -12.35
N ASN A 65 15.92 -1.56 -12.83
CA ASN A 65 14.88 -2.51 -12.51
C ASN A 65 13.92 -2.75 -13.68
N ILE A 66 13.07 -3.76 -13.50
CA ILE A 66 11.82 -3.93 -14.22
C ILE A 66 10.73 -4.02 -13.18
N GLN A 67 10.01 -2.93 -13.01
CA GLN A 67 9.07 -2.74 -11.91
C GLN A 67 7.63 -3.03 -12.35
N LYS A 68 6.94 -3.87 -11.59
CA LYS A 68 5.49 -4.04 -11.67
C LYS A 68 4.80 -2.73 -11.30
N CYS A 69 3.87 -2.28 -12.14
CA CYS A 69 3.13 -1.04 -11.93
C CYS A 69 1.63 -1.24 -12.13
N ILE A 70 0.83 -0.50 -11.37
CA ILE A 70 -0.61 -0.35 -11.59
C ILE A 70 -0.96 1.13 -11.70
N ARG A 71 -1.65 1.50 -12.80
CA ARG A 71 -2.26 2.82 -13.01
C ARG A 71 -3.76 2.69 -13.07
N THR A 72 -4.43 3.35 -12.14
CA THR A 72 -5.89 3.25 -12.00
C THR A 72 -6.64 4.24 -12.89
N ASN A 73 -5.97 5.31 -13.33
CA ASN A 73 -6.54 6.32 -14.23
C ASN A 73 -6.80 5.77 -15.64
N ASP A 74 -6.12 4.71 -16.02
CA ASP A 74 -6.19 4.12 -17.36
C ASP A 74 -7.24 3.01 -17.49
N ILE A 75 -7.92 2.63 -16.42
CA ILE A 75 -8.88 1.52 -16.40
C ILE A 75 -9.97 1.69 -17.46
N GLU A 76 -10.52 2.88 -17.63
CA GLU A 76 -11.57 3.18 -18.61
C GLU A 76 -11.06 3.18 -20.04
N ASN A 77 -9.76 3.39 -20.24
CA ASN A 77 -9.10 3.41 -21.55
C ASN A 77 -8.72 2.01 -22.01
N VAL A 78 -8.66 1.04 -21.09
CA VAL A 78 -8.36 -0.37 -21.40
C VAL A 78 -9.39 -0.94 -22.38
N GLY A 79 -8.89 -1.43 -23.49
CA GLY A 79 -9.68 -1.97 -24.58
C GLY A 79 -10.17 -0.95 -25.61
N LYS A 80 -10.21 0.36 -25.27
CA LYS A 80 -10.53 1.43 -26.21
C LYS A 80 -9.33 1.87 -27.04
N THR A 81 -8.15 1.82 -26.44
CA THR A 81 -6.88 2.16 -27.10
C THR A 81 -6.01 0.92 -27.30
N ALA A 82 -4.98 1.06 -28.13
CA ALA A 82 -4.04 -0.03 -28.42
C ALA A 82 -3.00 -0.27 -27.32
N ARG A 83 -2.84 0.67 -26.35
CA ARG A 83 -1.64 0.75 -25.50
C ARG A 83 -1.87 1.05 -24.01
N HIS A 84 -3.10 1.34 -23.56
CA HIS A 84 -3.36 1.57 -22.14
C HIS A 84 -3.63 0.26 -21.39
N HIS A 85 -3.00 0.14 -20.23
CA HIS A 85 -3.09 -1.02 -19.35
C HIS A 85 -3.31 -0.62 -17.90
N THR A 86 -4.02 -1.45 -17.15
CA THR A 86 -4.11 -1.31 -15.68
C THR A 86 -2.80 -1.76 -15.03
N PHE A 87 -2.33 -2.95 -15.40
CA PHE A 87 -1.04 -3.50 -14.98
C PHE A 87 -0.06 -3.48 -16.15
N PHE A 88 1.15 -3.02 -15.90
CA PHE A 88 2.25 -3.04 -16.86
C PHE A 88 3.59 -3.14 -16.15
N GLU A 89 4.63 -3.44 -16.92
CA GLU A 89 6.00 -3.48 -16.43
C GLU A 89 6.76 -2.26 -16.93
N MET A 90 7.38 -1.54 -16.00
CA MET A 90 8.22 -0.39 -16.32
C MET A 90 9.69 -0.74 -16.14
N MET A 91 10.43 -0.72 -17.22
CA MET A 91 11.90 -0.85 -17.23
C MET A 91 12.49 0.51 -16.92
N GLY A 92 13.44 0.58 -16.00
CA GLY A 92 14.04 1.84 -15.58
C GLY A 92 15.54 1.74 -15.32
N ASN A 93 16.26 2.83 -15.57
CA ASN A 93 17.61 3.06 -15.09
C ASN A 93 17.65 4.37 -14.32
N PHE A 94 18.38 4.36 -13.23
CA PHE A 94 18.36 5.44 -12.24
C PHE A 94 19.76 5.84 -11.84
N SER A 95 19.94 7.16 -11.65
CA SER A 95 21.14 7.74 -11.06
C SER A 95 20.76 8.55 -9.83
N VAL A 96 21.33 8.20 -8.69
CA VAL A 96 21.15 8.92 -7.43
C VAL A 96 22.42 9.71 -7.13
N GLY A 97 22.50 10.92 -7.70
CA GLY A 97 23.66 11.80 -7.53
C GLY A 97 24.98 11.25 -8.08
N ASP A 98 24.93 10.53 -9.20
CA ASP A 98 26.12 10.03 -9.92
C ASP A 98 26.16 10.66 -11.31
N TYR A 99 25.65 10.01 -12.36
CA TYR A 99 25.58 10.60 -13.69
C TYR A 99 24.30 11.43 -13.88
N PHE A 100 24.34 12.31 -14.90
CA PHE A 100 23.22 13.17 -15.24
C PHE A 100 22.91 13.12 -16.74
N LYS A 101 22.35 14.19 -17.33
CA LYS A 101 21.83 14.27 -18.71
C LYS A 101 22.72 13.63 -19.76
N GLU A 102 24.02 14.00 -19.80
CA GLU A 102 24.92 13.58 -20.86
C GLU A 102 25.07 12.06 -20.92
N GLU A 103 25.39 11.40 -19.81
CA GLU A 103 25.54 9.95 -19.76
C GLU A 103 24.20 9.24 -19.91
N ALA A 104 23.10 9.79 -19.35
CA ALA A 104 21.77 9.21 -19.50
C ALA A 104 21.36 9.11 -20.96
N LEU A 105 21.57 10.18 -21.75
CA LEU A 105 21.27 10.21 -23.18
C LEU A 105 22.19 9.31 -23.99
N GLU A 106 23.48 9.20 -23.62
CA GLU A 106 24.42 8.25 -24.23
C GLU A 106 23.94 6.80 -23.98
N PHE A 107 23.55 6.46 -22.78
CA PHE A 107 23.00 5.13 -22.48
C PHE A 107 21.74 4.85 -23.29
N ALA A 108 20.82 5.80 -23.37
CA ALA A 108 19.59 5.64 -24.14
C ALA A 108 19.88 5.44 -25.63
N TYR A 109 20.71 6.31 -26.22
CA TYR A 109 21.06 6.25 -27.63
C TYR A 109 21.79 4.94 -27.99
N ASN A 110 22.80 4.57 -27.20
CA ASN A 110 23.60 3.38 -27.44
C ASN A 110 22.79 2.09 -27.27
N LEU A 111 21.91 2.03 -26.28
CA LEU A 111 21.01 0.89 -26.10
C LEU A 111 20.07 0.72 -27.29
N LEU A 112 19.46 1.82 -27.74
CA LEU A 112 18.47 1.78 -28.82
C LEU A 112 19.11 1.48 -30.18
N THR A 113 20.25 2.11 -30.51
CA THR A 113 20.84 2.10 -31.86
C THR A 113 22.00 1.13 -32.01
N GLY A 114 22.58 0.66 -30.91
CA GLY A 114 23.72 -0.25 -30.91
C GLY A 114 23.42 -1.60 -31.56
N LYS A 115 24.26 -2.05 -32.49
CA LYS A 115 24.08 -3.31 -33.23
C LYS A 115 24.03 -4.56 -32.36
N GLU A 116 24.71 -4.51 -31.21
CA GLU A 116 24.75 -5.61 -30.24
C GLU A 116 23.52 -5.58 -29.29
N TRP A 117 22.78 -4.48 -29.34
CA TRP A 117 21.63 -4.23 -28.50
C TRP A 117 20.32 -4.28 -29.28
N PHE A 118 19.54 -3.22 -29.29
CA PHE A 118 18.22 -3.21 -29.94
C PHE A 118 18.28 -2.92 -31.45
N ASP A 119 19.39 -2.35 -31.94
CA ASP A 119 19.65 -2.10 -33.37
C ASP A 119 18.50 -1.39 -34.12
N ILE A 120 17.91 -0.38 -33.44
CA ILE A 120 16.84 0.44 -34.03
C ILE A 120 17.48 1.47 -34.95
N PRO A 121 17.06 1.56 -36.22
CA PRO A 121 17.51 2.63 -37.12
C PRO A 121 17.12 4.02 -36.55
N THR A 122 18.06 4.94 -36.49
CA THR A 122 17.84 6.31 -35.98
C THR A 122 16.74 7.04 -36.73
N SER A 123 16.52 6.71 -38.02
CA SER A 123 15.43 7.27 -38.83
C SER A 123 14.01 6.91 -38.33
N LEU A 124 13.89 5.92 -37.46
CA LEU A 124 12.63 5.54 -36.85
C LEU A 124 12.46 6.11 -35.43
N LEU A 125 13.45 6.85 -34.94
CA LEU A 125 13.41 7.45 -33.60
C LEU A 125 13.13 8.95 -33.70
N TYR A 126 12.23 9.40 -32.84
CA TYR A 126 11.92 10.78 -32.58
C TYR A 126 12.05 11.06 -31.09
N VAL A 127 12.37 12.30 -30.73
CA VAL A 127 12.43 12.71 -29.32
C VAL A 127 11.66 13.99 -29.10
N THR A 128 11.01 14.09 -27.95
CA THR A 128 10.46 15.35 -27.47
C THR A 128 11.35 15.90 -26.36
N VAL A 129 11.45 17.19 -26.23
CA VAL A 129 12.32 17.88 -25.27
C VAL A 129 11.67 19.17 -24.78
N PHE A 130 11.97 19.57 -23.56
CA PHE A 130 11.58 20.89 -23.05
C PHE A 130 12.27 21.99 -23.84
N PRO A 131 11.58 23.04 -24.30
CA PRO A 131 12.13 24.04 -25.22
C PRO A 131 13.40 24.72 -24.71
N ASP A 132 13.46 25.02 -23.42
CA ASP A 132 14.60 25.70 -22.79
C ASP A 132 15.74 24.75 -22.36
N ASP A 133 15.57 23.44 -22.52
CA ASP A 133 16.64 22.45 -22.21
C ASP A 133 17.60 22.29 -23.40
N VAL A 134 18.38 23.34 -23.64
CA VAL A 134 19.34 23.45 -24.76
C VAL A 134 20.42 22.36 -24.65
N ASP A 135 20.81 21.96 -23.45
CA ASP A 135 21.82 20.93 -23.22
C ASP A 135 21.37 19.58 -23.76
N THR A 136 20.12 19.18 -23.44
CA THR A 136 19.50 17.95 -23.95
C THR A 136 19.37 17.96 -25.47
N ILE A 137 18.94 19.09 -26.07
CA ILE A 137 18.81 19.24 -27.51
C ILE A 137 20.18 19.06 -28.20
N ASN A 138 21.19 19.76 -27.71
CA ASN A 138 22.56 19.69 -28.27
C ASN A 138 23.14 18.29 -28.13
N LYS A 139 22.89 17.63 -27.01
CA LYS A 139 23.34 16.27 -26.76
C LYS A 139 22.75 15.28 -27.75
N TRP A 140 21.41 15.31 -27.98
CA TRP A 140 20.77 14.47 -29.00
C TRP A 140 21.36 14.66 -30.39
N ILE A 141 21.58 15.91 -30.81
CA ILE A 141 22.22 16.23 -32.10
C ILE A 141 23.64 15.65 -32.15
N SER A 142 24.43 15.81 -31.09
CA SER A 142 25.81 15.31 -31.03
C SER A 142 25.89 13.78 -31.09
N LEU A 143 24.86 13.07 -30.61
CA LEU A 143 24.76 11.61 -30.67
C LEU A 143 24.36 11.12 -32.08
N GLY A 144 23.85 11.99 -32.95
CA GLY A 144 23.46 11.66 -34.32
C GLY A 144 21.96 11.62 -34.56
N MET A 145 21.16 12.16 -33.65
CA MET A 145 19.71 12.37 -33.89
C MET A 145 19.53 13.47 -34.94
N ASP A 146 18.64 13.22 -35.90
CA ASP A 146 18.27 14.21 -36.88
C ASP A 146 17.57 15.41 -36.17
N PRO A 147 18.03 16.66 -36.43
CA PRO A 147 17.35 17.82 -35.83
C PRO A 147 15.86 17.92 -36.11
N ASP A 148 15.40 17.42 -37.28
CA ASP A 148 13.96 17.43 -37.64
C ASP A 148 13.16 16.37 -36.85
N HIS A 149 13.84 15.44 -36.16
CA HIS A 149 13.24 14.44 -35.26
C HIS A 149 13.22 14.88 -33.80
N ILE A 150 13.69 16.11 -33.50
CA ILE A 150 13.68 16.69 -32.15
C ILE A 150 12.54 17.69 -32.03
N ILE A 151 11.49 17.32 -31.33
CA ILE A 151 10.27 18.13 -31.17
C ILE A 151 10.31 18.83 -29.82
N LYS A 152 10.05 20.12 -29.78
CA LYS A 152 10.05 20.94 -28.56
C LYS A 152 8.64 21.08 -28.02
N LEU A 153 8.40 20.59 -26.83
CA LEU A 153 7.10 20.64 -26.16
C LEU A 153 7.23 21.18 -24.74
N GLU A 154 6.36 22.11 -24.36
CA GLU A 154 6.30 22.68 -23.00
C GLU A 154 5.94 21.63 -21.95
N ASP A 155 5.26 20.56 -22.35
CA ASP A 155 4.86 19.45 -21.48
C ASP A 155 6.02 18.55 -21.07
N ASN A 156 7.21 18.65 -21.72
CA ASN A 156 8.42 17.92 -21.32
C ASN A 156 9.08 18.54 -20.08
N PHE A 157 8.29 18.79 -19.06
CA PHE A 157 8.74 19.16 -17.72
C PHE A 157 7.94 18.38 -16.69
N TRP A 158 8.60 17.36 -16.11
CA TRP A 158 7.97 16.46 -15.16
C TRP A 158 7.86 17.09 -13.78
N GLU A 159 6.62 17.18 -13.27
CA GLU A 159 6.29 17.77 -11.99
C GLU A 159 5.01 17.12 -11.42
N ILE A 160 5.10 16.53 -10.22
CA ILE A 160 3.95 15.96 -9.50
C ILE A 160 3.94 16.51 -8.08
N GLY A 161 3.28 17.67 -7.89
CA GLY A 161 3.21 18.34 -6.59
C GLY A 161 4.58 18.80 -6.08
N PRO A 162 4.69 19.22 -4.81
CA PRO A 162 5.94 19.67 -4.23
C PRO A 162 6.99 18.54 -4.15
N GLY A 163 8.23 18.83 -4.54
CA GLY A 163 9.33 17.87 -4.51
C GLY A 163 10.23 17.89 -5.72
N PRO A 164 11.06 16.83 -5.92
CA PRO A 164 11.96 16.72 -7.06
C PRO A 164 11.22 16.80 -8.39
N CYS A 165 11.67 17.67 -9.28
CA CYS A 165 11.09 17.91 -10.60
C CYS A 165 12.17 18.34 -11.59
N GLY A 166 11.84 18.43 -12.88
CA GLY A 166 12.73 18.94 -13.90
C GLY A 166 12.32 18.61 -15.31
N PRO A 167 13.08 19.10 -16.31
CA PRO A 167 12.82 18.77 -17.70
C PRO A 167 12.96 17.27 -17.94
N ASP A 168 12.30 16.81 -18.97
CA ASP A 168 12.40 15.44 -19.45
C ASP A 168 12.49 15.36 -20.96
N THR A 169 12.86 14.19 -21.45
CA THR A 169 12.88 13.88 -22.88
C THR A 169 12.24 12.51 -23.09
N GLU A 170 11.24 12.48 -23.93
CA GLU A 170 10.56 11.25 -24.31
C GLU A 170 11.08 10.76 -25.66
N ILE A 171 11.25 9.46 -25.79
CA ILE A 171 11.71 8.81 -27.01
C ILE A 171 10.55 8.07 -27.63
N PHE A 172 10.27 8.37 -28.89
CA PHE A 172 9.20 7.80 -29.68
C PHE A 172 9.71 6.95 -30.82
N PHE A 173 8.95 5.91 -31.13
CA PHE A 173 9.18 5.04 -32.27
C PHE A 173 8.14 5.32 -33.37
N ASP A 174 8.59 5.61 -34.61
CA ASP A 174 7.72 5.75 -35.77
C ASP A 174 7.39 4.36 -36.33
N ARG A 175 6.13 3.94 -36.18
CA ARG A 175 5.59 2.67 -36.67
C ARG A 175 5.29 2.68 -38.17
N GLY A 176 5.46 3.82 -38.80
CA GLY A 176 5.27 4.00 -40.24
C GLY A 176 3.86 4.37 -40.67
N GLU A 177 3.71 4.61 -41.98
CA GLU A 177 2.47 5.14 -42.60
C GLU A 177 1.25 4.22 -42.44
N LYS A 178 1.44 2.92 -42.20
CA LYS A 178 0.35 1.97 -41.92
C LYS A 178 -0.55 2.45 -40.78
N TYR A 179 0.03 3.16 -39.81
CA TYR A 179 -0.64 3.65 -38.61
C TYR A 179 -1.04 5.12 -38.67
N ASP A 180 -0.93 5.74 -39.87
CA ASP A 180 -1.32 7.13 -40.13
C ASP A 180 -2.53 7.16 -41.08
N LYS A 181 -3.68 6.79 -40.57
CA LYS A 181 -4.90 6.64 -41.38
C LYS A 181 -5.42 7.98 -41.95
N ASP A 182 -5.22 9.05 -41.19
CA ASP A 182 -5.73 10.38 -41.53
C ASP A 182 -4.66 11.22 -42.25
N GLY A 183 -3.40 10.79 -42.30
CA GLY A 183 -2.27 11.48 -42.92
C GLY A 183 -1.78 12.70 -42.15
N ASP A 184 -2.18 12.85 -40.88
CA ASP A 184 -1.86 13.99 -40.01
C ASP A 184 -1.07 13.62 -38.74
N ALA A 185 -0.64 12.35 -38.62
CA ALA A 185 0.01 11.85 -37.43
C ALA A 185 1.27 12.64 -37.04
N LEU A 186 2.08 13.06 -38.01
CA LEU A 186 3.29 13.87 -37.76
C LEU A 186 2.93 15.28 -37.26
N GLU A 187 1.87 15.89 -37.74
CA GLU A 187 1.40 17.19 -37.27
C GLU A 187 0.86 17.09 -35.85
N LYS A 188 0.02 16.08 -35.58
CA LYS A 188 -0.47 15.78 -34.23
C LYS A 188 0.68 15.57 -33.26
N PHE A 189 1.68 14.76 -33.65
CA PHE A 189 2.86 14.51 -32.82
C PHE A 189 3.64 15.79 -32.49
N LYS A 190 3.84 16.68 -33.50
CA LYS A 190 4.50 17.97 -33.29
C LYS A 190 3.75 18.91 -32.36
N ASN A 191 2.45 18.74 -32.22
CA ASN A 191 1.59 19.48 -31.30
C ASN A 191 1.44 18.82 -29.93
N GLY A 192 2.12 17.70 -29.67
CA GLY A 192 2.00 16.94 -28.41
C GLY A 192 0.74 16.09 -28.34
N GLU A 193 0.05 15.86 -29.46
CA GLU A 193 -1.15 15.05 -29.51
C GLU A 193 -0.83 13.57 -29.72
N ASP A 194 -1.49 12.73 -28.97
CA ASP A 194 -1.38 11.27 -29.02
C ASP A 194 -1.87 10.72 -30.39
N ASN A 195 -1.12 9.75 -30.95
CA ASN A 195 -1.52 9.06 -32.19
C ASN A 195 -0.97 7.64 -32.26
N GLU A 196 -1.44 6.84 -33.21
CA GLU A 196 -1.08 5.43 -33.34
C GLU A 196 0.28 5.19 -34.07
N ARG A 197 0.79 6.19 -34.79
CA ARG A 197 2.04 6.09 -35.55
C ARG A 197 3.27 6.33 -34.67
N PHE A 198 3.28 7.43 -33.91
CA PHE A 198 4.40 7.80 -33.05
C PHE A 198 4.11 7.31 -31.62
N VAL A 199 4.76 6.25 -31.21
CA VAL A 199 4.54 5.61 -29.91
C VAL A 199 5.70 5.94 -28.99
N GLU A 200 5.41 6.60 -27.85
CA GLU A 200 6.35 6.77 -26.76
C GLU A 200 6.80 5.41 -26.25
N ILE A 201 8.10 5.16 -26.29
CA ILE A 201 8.71 3.93 -25.81
C ILE A 201 9.52 4.14 -24.53
N TRP A 202 10.04 5.36 -24.28
CA TRP A 202 10.90 5.61 -23.14
C TRP A 202 10.85 7.08 -22.74
N ASN A 203 10.68 7.38 -21.44
CA ASN A 203 10.82 8.72 -20.89
C ASN A 203 12.07 8.79 -19.99
N ASN A 204 12.87 9.86 -20.11
CA ASN A 204 14.05 10.17 -19.31
C ASN A 204 13.84 11.49 -18.58
N VAL A 205 13.63 11.42 -17.27
CA VAL A 205 13.38 12.58 -16.40
C VAL A 205 14.68 13.03 -15.73
N PHE A 206 14.96 14.31 -15.82
CA PHE A 206 16.13 14.97 -15.21
C PHE A 206 15.71 15.70 -13.93
N SER A 207 15.65 14.99 -12.80
CA SER A 207 15.32 15.58 -11.51
C SER A 207 16.41 16.56 -11.09
N GLN A 208 16.19 17.82 -11.37
CA GLN A 208 17.16 18.92 -11.22
C GLN A 208 16.70 19.96 -10.20
N TYR A 209 15.40 20.17 -10.06
CA TYR A 209 14.81 21.22 -9.24
C TYR A 209 13.92 20.64 -8.15
N ASN A 210 13.59 21.47 -7.16
CA ASN A 210 12.60 21.18 -6.14
C ASN A 210 11.42 22.15 -6.31
N SER A 211 10.26 21.62 -6.70
CA SER A 211 9.04 22.43 -6.79
C SER A 211 8.49 22.74 -5.41
N GLU A 212 7.92 23.93 -5.26
CA GLU A 212 7.29 24.40 -4.02
C GLU A 212 5.89 24.92 -4.36
N GLU A 213 4.91 24.61 -3.53
CA GLU A 213 3.54 25.04 -3.73
C GLU A 213 3.43 26.57 -3.82
N GLY A 214 2.76 27.06 -4.88
CA GLY A 214 2.55 28.50 -5.10
C GLY A 214 3.71 29.26 -5.72
N LYS A 215 4.79 28.58 -6.15
CA LYS A 215 5.88 29.18 -6.90
C LYS A 215 5.82 28.84 -8.39
N GLU A 216 6.36 29.74 -9.22
CA GLU A 216 6.55 29.50 -10.65
C GLU A 216 7.84 28.69 -10.89
N ARG A 217 7.91 27.93 -11.99
CA ARG A 217 9.08 27.10 -12.35
C ARG A 217 10.41 27.87 -12.34
N SER A 218 10.41 29.13 -12.71
CA SER A 218 11.57 30.04 -12.68
C SER A 218 12.12 30.34 -11.28
N GLU A 219 11.31 30.09 -10.24
CA GLU A 219 11.67 30.32 -8.84
C GLU A 219 12.14 29.03 -8.13
N TYR A 220 12.08 27.87 -8.82
CA TYR A 220 12.48 26.61 -8.24
C TYR A 220 13.99 26.57 -7.98
N LYS A 221 14.36 26.07 -6.81
CA LYS A 221 15.78 25.90 -6.45
C LYS A 221 16.30 24.59 -7.02
N GLU A 222 17.56 24.60 -7.45
CA GLU A 222 18.24 23.36 -7.82
C GLU A 222 18.34 22.41 -6.62
N LEU A 223 18.18 21.12 -6.90
CA LEU A 223 18.41 20.06 -5.92
C LEU A 223 19.89 20.00 -5.55
N PRO A 224 20.22 19.69 -4.30
CA PRO A 224 21.61 19.45 -3.86
C PRO A 224 22.28 18.32 -4.61
N SER A 225 21.50 17.35 -5.08
CA SER A 225 21.93 16.21 -5.88
C SER A 225 20.99 16.05 -7.06
N LYS A 226 21.55 16.10 -8.27
CA LYS A 226 20.79 15.88 -9.51
C LYS A 226 20.64 14.38 -9.74
N ASN A 227 19.47 13.95 -10.14
CA ASN A 227 19.14 12.54 -10.30
C ASN A 227 18.58 12.26 -11.70
N ILE A 228 18.69 11.01 -12.11
CA ILE A 228 18.06 10.49 -13.33
C ILE A 228 17.00 9.47 -12.92
N ASP A 229 15.79 9.68 -13.41
CA ASP A 229 14.66 8.75 -13.36
C ASP A 229 14.23 8.44 -14.79
N THR A 230 14.10 7.15 -15.13
CA THR A 230 13.60 6.77 -16.44
C THR A 230 12.52 5.73 -16.37
N GLY A 231 11.63 5.72 -17.38
CA GLY A 231 10.56 4.74 -17.50
C GLY A 231 10.28 4.33 -18.94
N ALA A 232 10.43 3.03 -19.22
CA ALA A 232 10.13 2.42 -20.50
C ALA A 232 9.09 1.31 -20.33
N GLY A 233 7.92 1.44 -20.94
CA GLY A 233 6.85 0.45 -20.83
C GLY A 233 7.16 -0.80 -21.64
N LEU A 234 7.38 -1.95 -20.96
CA LEU A 234 7.72 -3.21 -21.62
C LEU A 234 6.67 -3.62 -22.67
N GLU A 235 5.39 -3.43 -22.38
CA GLU A 235 4.30 -3.78 -23.28
C GLU A 235 4.37 -3.01 -24.60
N ARG A 236 4.77 -1.73 -24.56
CA ARG A 236 4.98 -0.91 -25.76
C ARG A 236 6.20 -1.38 -26.54
N TRP A 237 7.29 -1.73 -25.86
CA TRP A 237 8.48 -2.30 -26.48
C TRP A 237 8.17 -3.65 -27.14
N ALA A 238 7.44 -4.54 -26.47
CA ALA A 238 7.01 -5.80 -27.05
C ALA A 238 6.17 -5.59 -28.31
N CYS A 239 5.24 -4.62 -28.29
CA CYS A 239 4.44 -4.27 -29.46
C CYS A 239 5.30 -3.85 -30.66
N VAL A 240 6.27 -2.98 -30.44
CA VAL A 240 7.20 -2.48 -31.47
C VAL A 240 8.08 -3.62 -32.00
N PHE A 241 8.71 -4.42 -31.12
CA PHE A 241 9.65 -5.47 -31.55
C PHE A 241 8.97 -6.73 -32.11
N GLN A 242 7.69 -6.94 -31.81
CA GLN A 242 6.90 -8.04 -32.40
C GLN A 242 6.11 -7.62 -33.64
N ASP A 243 6.19 -6.33 -34.02
CA ASP A 243 5.41 -5.73 -35.13
C ASP A 243 3.92 -6.03 -34.98
N ALA A 244 3.42 -5.86 -33.75
CA ALA A 244 2.05 -6.15 -33.38
C ALA A 244 1.15 -4.92 -33.61
N ASP A 245 -0.13 -5.13 -33.97
CA ASP A 245 -1.04 -4.01 -34.19
C ASP A 245 -1.40 -3.27 -32.89
N SER A 246 -1.48 -4.00 -31.79
CA SER A 246 -1.65 -3.44 -30.45
C SER A 246 -0.80 -4.20 -29.40
N ASN A 247 -0.65 -3.64 -28.22
CA ASN A 247 0.01 -4.34 -27.10
C ASN A 247 -0.66 -5.68 -26.79
N PHE A 248 -1.96 -5.81 -27.04
CA PHE A 248 -2.73 -7.02 -26.80
C PHE A 248 -2.41 -8.16 -27.79
N ASP A 249 -1.77 -7.85 -28.92
CA ASP A 249 -1.36 -8.80 -29.95
C ASP A 249 0.08 -9.31 -29.73
N THR A 250 0.61 -9.16 -28.52
CA THR A 250 1.96 -9.60 -28.14
C THR A 250 1.95 -10.88 -27.31
N ASP A 251 3.14 -11.46 -27.12
CA ASP A 251 3.38 -12.64 -26.30
C ASP A 251 2.97 -12.48 -24.84
N LEU A 252 2.78 -11.24 -24.36
CA LEU A 252 2.31 -10.91 -23.02
C LEU A 252 0.79 -11.11 -22.83
N PHE A 253 0.02 -11.08 -23.92
CA PHE A 253 -1.45 -11.12 -23.87
C PHE A 253 -2.07 -12.25 -24.69
N LEU A 254 -1.50 -12.59 -25.86
CA LEU A 254 -2.09 -13.62 -26.75
C LEU A 254 -2.39 -14.95 -26.07
N PRO A 255 -1.54 -15.51 -25.18
CA PRO A 255 -1.89 -16.77 -24.53
C PRO A 255 -3.12 -16.65 -23.61
N ILE A 256 -3.36 -15.48 -23.01
CA ILE A 256 -4.57 -15.22 -22.19
C ILE A 256 -5.78 -15.10 -23.11
N ILE A 257 -5.63 -14.36 -24.20
CA ILE A 257 -6.69 -14.17 -25.22
C ILE A 257 -7.08 -15.50 -25.86
N ASN A 258 -6.12 -16.34 -26.20
CA ASN A 258 -6.39 -17.68 -26.75
C ASN A 258 -7.18 -18.55 -25.76
N GLN A 259 -6.89 -18.47 -24.47
CA GLN A 259 -7.68 -19.16 -23.45
C GLN A 259 -9.12 -18.61 -23.37
N ILE A 260 -9.30 -17.29 -23.53
CA ILE A 260 -10.65 -16.70 -23.60
C ILE A 260 -11.39 -17.17 -24.83
N GLU A 261 -10.73 -17.30 -26.01
CA GLU A 261 -11.31 -17.88 -27.22
C GLU A 261 -11.79 -19.31 -26.98
N GLU A 262 -10.93 -20.14 -26.38
CA GLU A 262 -11.29 -21.55 -26.05
C GLU A 262 -12.50 -21.63 -25.12
N MET A 263 -12.58 -20.77 -24.13
CA MET A 263 -13.69 -20.75 -23.16
C MET A 263 -14.99 -20.20 -23.73
N SER A 264 -14.92 -19.19 -24.59
CA SER A 264 -16.10 -18.50 -25.17
C SER A 264 -16.58 -19.16 -26.48
N GLY A 265 -15.70 -19.86 -27.17
CA GLY A 265 -15.96 -20.35 -28.54
C GLY A 265 -15.97 -19.23 -29.60
N LEU A 266 -15.56 -18.00 -29.24
CA LEU A 266 -15.48 -16.86 -30.15
C LEU A 266 -14.02 -16.62 -30.54
N ILE A 267 -13.82 -16.12 -31.76
CA ILE A 267 -12.49 -15.74 -32.26
C ILE A 267 -12.21 -14.30 -31.91
N TYR A 268 -10.99 -14.00 -31.45
CA TYR A 268 -10.54 -12.67 -31.16
C TYR A 268 -10.46 -11.80 -32.43
N ASP A 269 -11.21 -10.74 -32.43
CA ASP A 269 -11.35 -9.79 -33.54
C ASP A 269 -10.80 -8.39 -33.19
N GLY A 270 -10.01 -8.29 -32.10
CA GLY A 270 -9.55 -7.01 -31.59
C GLY A 270 -10.55 -6.29 -30.68
N SER A 271 -11.69 -6.94 -30.38
CA SER A 271 -12.76 -6.31 -29.60
C SER A 271 -12.41 -6.11 -28.12
N MET A 272 -13.03 -5.08 -27.55
CA MET A 272 -12.80 -4.64 -26.17
C MET A 272 -13.00 -5.73 -25.11
N PRO A 273 -14.02 -6.61 -25.17
CA PRO A 273 -14.20 -7.63 -24.12
C PRO A 273 -12.98 -8.53 -23.91
N PHE A 274 -12.34 -9.01 -24.95
CA PHE A 274 -11.12 -9.83 -24.84
C PHE A 274 -9.98 -9.07 -24.19
N LYS A 275 -9.78 -7.81 -24.60
CA LYS A 275 -8.72 -6.93 -24.08
C LYS A 275 -8.91 -6.64 -22.61
N VAL A 276 -10.14 -6.34 -22.19
CA VAL A 276 -10.47 -6.07 -20.78
C VAL A 276 -10.20 -7.28 -19.90
N LEU A 277 -10.64 -8.48 -20.30
CA LEU A 277 -10.38 -9.69 -19.53
C LEU A 277 -8.88 -9.94 -19.40
N ALA A 278 -8.14 -9.84 -20.52
CA ALA A 278 -6.71 -10.12 -20.55
C ALA A 278 -5.89 -9.12 -19.71
N ASP A 279 -6.23 -7.84 -19.76
CA ASP A 279 -5.59 -6.83 -18.94
C ASP A 279 -5.89 -7.00 -17.44
N HIS A 280 -7.17 -7.12 -17.13
CA HIS A 280 -7.59 -7.12 -15.73
C HIS A 280 -7.17 -8.38 -14.98
N ILE A 281 -7.10 -9.55 -15.65
CA ILE A 281 -6.59 -10.74 -14.98
C ILE A 281 -5.10 -10.65 -14.67
N ARG A 282 -4.30 -9.97 -15.50
CA ARG A 282 -2.89 -9.70 -15.17
C ARG A 282 -2.82 -8.83 -13.92
N ALA A 283 -3.57 -7.72 -13.87
CA ALA A 283 -3.61 -6.83 -12.71
C ALA A 283 -4.04 -7.54 -11.42
N LEU A 284 -5.12 -8.32 -11.49
CA LEU A 284 -5.63 -9.09 -10.36
C LEU A 284 -4.62 -10.14 -9.88
N THR A 285 -4.02 -10.90 -10.80
CA THR A 285 -3.07 -11.95 -10.46
C THR A 285 -1.86 -11.40 -9.71
N PHE A 286 -1.26 -10.32 -10.20
CA PHE A 286 -0.10 -9.72 -9.56
C PHE A 286 -0.43 -9.02 -8.26
N ALA A 287 -1.50 -8.24 -8.21
CA ALA A 287 -1.90 -7.52 -6.99
C ALA A 287 -2.23 -8.47 -5.84
N LEU A 288 -3.00 -9.53 -6.11
CA LEU A 288 -3.36 -10.54 -5.11
C LEU A 288 -2.15 -11.40 -4.71
N SER A 289 -1.24 -11.70 -5.64
CA SER A 289 0.02 -12.38 -5.33
C SER A 289 0.92 -11.56 -4.40
N ASP A 290 0.91 -10.25 -4.54
CA ASP A 290 1.65 -9.31 -3.68
C ASP A 290 0.95 -9.06 -2.33
N GLY A 291 -0.19 -9.71 -2.06
CA GLY A 291 -0.88 -9.68 -0.77
C GLY A 291 -2.03 -8.66 -0.68
N ALA A 292 -2.42 -8.05 -1.80
CA ALA A 292 -3.65 -7.25 -1.81
C ALA A 292 -4.88 -8.14 -1.64
N ILE A 293 -5.97 -7.56 -1.16
CA ILE A 293 -7.23 -8.26 -0.90
C ILE A 293 -8.40 -7.45 -1.46
N PHE A 294 -9.52 -8.13 -1.69
CA PHE A 294 -10.75 -7.46 -2.11
C PHE A 294 -11.42 -6.75 -0.92
N GLU A 295 -11.63 -5.43 -1.05
CA GLU A 295 -12.23 -4.59 -0.02
C GLU A 295 -13.25 -3.60 -0.63
N ASN A 296 -14.00 -2.89 0.23
CA ASN A 296 -14.97 -1.87 -0.21
C ASN A 296 -14.36 -0.47 -0.38
N VAL A 297 -13.11 -0.28 0.02
CA VAL A 297 -12.40 1.00 -0.03
C VAL A 297 -10.96 0.80 -0.47
N GLY A 298 -10.29 1.88 -0.89
CA GLY A 298 -8.87 1.86 -1.20
C GLY A 298 -8.48 0.88 -2.30
N ARG A 299 -7.37 0.17 -2.07
CA ARG A 299 -6.80 -0.80 -3.03
C ARG A 299 -7.76 -1.93 -3.38
N GLY A 300 -8.40 -2.49 -2.38
CA GLY A 300 -9.30 -3.62 -2.56
C GLY A 300 -10.55 -3.27 -3.36
N TYR A 301 -11.03 -2.03 -3.27
CA TYR A 301 -12.11 -1.52 -4.12
C TYR A 301 -11.71 -1.52 -5.60
N ILE A 302 -10.49 -1.10 -5.93
CA ILE A 302 -9.98 -1.13 -7.30
C ILE A 302 -9.98 -2.57 -7.84
N LEU A 303 -9.49 -3.53 -7.06
CA LEU A 303 -9.50 -4.95 -7.47
C LEU A 303 -10.93 -5.48 -7.69
N ARG A 304 -11.87 -5.13 -6.82
CA ARG A 304 -13.30 -5.46 -7.03
C ARG A 304 -13.84 -4.86 -8.31
N ARG A 305 -13.52 -3.61 -8.59
CA ARG A 305 -13.94 -2.93 -9.83
C ARG A 305 -13.40 -3.67 -11.05
N LEU A 306 -12.11 -4.05 -11.08
CA LEU A 306 -11.50 -4.80 -12.18
C LEU A 306 -12.20 -6.15 -12.38
N LEU A 307 -12.41 -6.92 -11.31
CA LEU A 307 -13.05 -8.22 -11.40
C LEU A 307 -14.50 -8.10 -11.89
N ARG A 308 -15.27 -7.18 -11.33
CA ARG A 308 -16.68 -6.97 -11.71
C ARG A 308 -16.83 -6.49 -13.14
N ARG A 309 -15.94 -5.61 -13.58
CA ARG A 309 -15.86 -5.18 -14.98
C ARG A 309 -15.54 -6.39 -15.90
N SER A 310 -14.60 -7.23 -15.51
CA SER A 310 -14.28 -8.46 -16.26
C SER A 310 -15.45 -9.42 -16.34
N VAL A 311 -16.17 -9.67 -15.25
CA VAL A 311 -17.35 -10.53 -15.24
C VAL A 311 -18.43 -10.03 -16.21
N ARG A 312 -18.68 -8.71 -16.23
CA ARG A 312 -19.60 -8.09 -17.20
C ARG A 312 -19.18 -8.31 -18.64
N TYR A 313 -17.90 -8.05 -18.96
CA TYR A 313 -17.41 -8.25 -20.34
C TYR A 313 -17.32 -9.73 -20.72
N GLY A 314 -17.05 -10.61 -19.77
CA GLY A 314 -17.13 -12.07 -19.99
C GLY A 314 -18.54 -12.52 -20.35
N LYS A 315 -19.57 -11.98 -19.72
CA LYS A 315 -20.97 -12.23 -20.12
C LYS A 315 -21.27 -11.79 -21.55
N LYS A 316 -20.68 -10.68 -22.03
CA LYS A 316 -20.81 -10.25 -23.44
C LYS A 316 -20.16 -11.25 -24.42
N LEU A 317 -19.16 -12.01 -23.97
CA LEU A 317 -18.55 -13.11 -24.72
C LEU A 317 -19.28 -14.45 -24.52
N GLY A 318 -20.43 -14.46 -23.83
CA GLY A 318 -21.19 -15.67 -23.56
C GLY A 318 -20.62 -16.56 -22.46
N LEU A 319 -19.62 -16.09 -21.71
CA LEU A 319 -19.06 -16.80 -20.55
C LEU A 319 -20.06 -16.83 -19.40
N THR A 320 -20.29 -18.01 -18.84
CA THR A 320 -21.20 -18.24 -17.74
C THR A 320 -20.51 -18.90 -16.55
N GLY A 321 -21.07 -18.72 -15.36
CA GLY A 321 -20.49 -19.29 -14.13
C GLY A 321 -19.24 -18.56 -13.68
N LEU A 322 -18.29 -19.30 -13.08
CA LEU A 322 -17.00 -18.80 -12.61
C LEU A 322 -15.93 -19.08 -13.67
N PHE A 323 -15.29 -18.06 -14.17
CA PHE A 323 -14.32 -18.21 -15.28
C PHE A 323 -13.02 -17.43 -15.07
N MET A 324 -13.03 -16.28 -14.37
CA MET A 324 -11.85 -15.43 -14.23
C MET A 324 -10.68 -16.15 -13.55
N TYR A 325 -10.94 -16.97 -12.55
CA TYR A 325 -9.90 -17.73 -11.87
C TYR A 325 -9.11 -18.67 -12.77
N LYS A 326 -9.72 -19.15 -13.88
CA LYS A 326 -9.06 -20.04 -14.85
C LYS A 326 -7.96 -19.31 -15.63
N LEU A 327 -8.16 -18.02 -15.91
CA LEU A 327 -7.21 -17.19 -16.66
C LEU A 327 -5.91 -16.92 -15.88
N VAL A 328 -5.90 -17.12 -14.55
CA VAL A 328 -4.69 -17.04 -13.73
C VAL A 328 -3.60 -17.98 -14.23
N ASP A 329 -3.99 -19.16 -14.71
CA ASP A 329 -3.04 -20.17 -15.19
C ASP A 329 -2.22 -19.65 -16.38
N SER A 330 -2.85 -18.96 -17.33
CA SER A 330 -2.15 -18.33 -18.47
C SER A 330 -1.23 -17.20 -18.04
N VAL A 331 -1.64 -16.36 -17.06
CA VAL A 331 -0.78 -15.30 -16.54
C VAL A 331 0.47 -15.90 -15.90
N VAL A 332 0.30 -16.92 -15.04
CA VAL A 332 1.44 -17.59 -14.38
C VAL A 332 2.34 -18.26 -15.43
N MET A 333 1.79 -18.90 -16.44
CA MET A 333 2.57 -19.52 -17.51
C MET A 333 3.47 -18.52 -18.25
N ILE A 334 2.96 -17.32 -18.56
CA ILE A 334 3.70 -16.25 -19.26
C ILE A 334 4.78 -15.66 -18.38
N MET A 335 4.50 -15.47 -17.07
CA MET A 335 5.27 -14.58 -16.21
C MET A 335 6.18 -15.31 -15.20
N LYS A 336 6.02 -16.61 -15.00
CA LYS A 336 6.71 -17.40 -13.95
C LYS A 336 8.22 -17.38 -14.04
N ASP A 337 8.80 -17.26 -15.23
CA ASP A 337 10.26 -17.28 -15.41
C ASP A 337 10.91 -16.02 -14.84
N PHE A 338 10.19 -14.91 -14.85
CA PHE A 338 10.65 -13.64 -14.31
C PHE A 338 10.10 -13.36 -12.89
N TYR A 339 8.90 -13.88 -12.60
CA TYR A 339 8.22 -13.75 -11.29
C TYR A 339 7.87 -15.14 -10.72
N PRO A 340 8.84 -15.92 -10.24
CA PRO A 340 8.64 -17.30 -9.79
C PRO A 340 7.67 -17.43 -8.60
N ASN A 341 7.51 -16.38 -7.78
CA ASN A 341 6.56 -16.32 -6.67
C ASN A 341 5.09 -16.49 -7.12
N LEU A 342 4.77 -16.22 -8.38
CA LEU A 342 3.43 -16.45 -8.92
C LEU A 342 3.03 -17.91 -8.88
N VAL A 343 4.00 -18.83 -9.07
CA VAL A 343 3.72 -20.29 -9.02
C VAL A 343 3.31 -20.70 -7.60
N GLU A 344 4.00 -20.20 -6.59
CA GLU A 344 3.71 -20.47 -5.18
C GLU A 344 2.34 -19.93 -4.75
N LYS A 345 1.95 -18.77 -5.30
CA LYS A 345 0.71 -18.07 -4.95
C LYS A 345 -0.48 -18.43 -5.85
N GLN A 346 -0.29 -19.18 -6.91
CA GLN A 346 -1.31 -19.47 -7.94
C GLN A 346 -2.63 -20.00 -7.36
N ALA A 347 -2.56 -21.05 -6.53
CA ALA A 347 -3.74 -21.65 -5.91
C ALA A 347 -4.49 -20.64 -5.01
N HIS A 348 -3.76 -19.85 -4.27
CA HIS A 348 -4.28 -18.81 -3.39
C HIS A 348 -5.02 -17.71 -4.19
N VAL A 349 -4.37 -17.18 -5.22
CA VAL A 349 -4.96 -16.15 -6.10
C VAL A 349 -6.23 -16.67 -6.78
N LYS A 350 -6.22 -17.91 -7.27
CA LYS A 350 -7.41 -18.55 -7.85
C LYS A 350 -8.56 -18.64 -6.87
N ALA A 351 -8.30 -19.04 -5.62
CA ALA A 351 -9.32 -19.13 -4.58
C ALA A 351 -9.94 -17.77 -4.25
N LEU A 352 -9.13 -16.71 -4.16
CA LEU A 352 -9.60 -15.35 -3.93
C LEU A 352 -10.53 -14.85 -5.04
N ILE A 353 -10.10 -15.03 -6.29
CA ILE A 353 -10.87 -14.61 -7.45
C ILE A 353 -12.18 -15.39 -7.52
N MET A 354 -12.16 -16.72 -7.33
CA MET A 354 -13.37 -17.54 -7.30
C MET A 354 -14.38 -17.05 -6.27
N GLN A 355 -13.93 -16.81 -5.06
CA GLN A 355 -14.81 -16.38 -3.97
C GLN A 355 -15.46 -15.01 -4.25
N GLU A 356 -14.68 -14.03 -4.69
CA GLU A 356 -15.22 -12.70 -5.00
C GLU A 356 -16.11 -12.72 -6.25
N GLU A 357 -15.77 -13.51 -7.27
CA GLU A 357 -16.58 -13.71 -8.48
C GLU A 357 -17.92 -14.38 -8.15
N GLU A 358 -17.92 -15.40 -7.27
CA GLU A 358 -19.15 -16.05 -6.80
C GLU A 358 -20.05 -15.08 -6.03
N LEU A 359 -19.44 -14.30 -5.14
CA LEU A 359 -20.16 -13.28 -4.35
C LEU A 359 -20.80 -12.23 -5.26
N PHE A 360 -20.05 -11.75 -6.27
CA PHE A 360 -20.55 -10.77 -7.21
C PHE A 360 -21.65 -11.33 -8.11
N ASN A 361 -21.51 -12.57 -8.62
CA ASN A 361 -22.55 -13.20 -9.44
C ASN A 361 -23.89 -13.31 -8.72
N LYS A 362 -23.90 -13.51 -7.40
CA LYS A 362 -25.14 -13.53 -6.59
C LYS A 362 -25.82 -12.16 -6.54
N THR A 363 -25.04 -11.08 -6.48
CA THR A 363 -25.58 -9.71 -6.38
C THR A 363 -25.80 -9.06 -7.76
N LEU A 364 -25.06 -9.50 -8.79
CA LEU A 364 -25.09 -8.91 -10.12
C LEU A 364 -26.49 -8.98 -10.74
N VAL A 365 -27.14 -10.14 -10.69
CA VAL A 365 -28.49 -10.33 -11.27
C VAL A 365 -29.51 -9.38 -10.63
N GLN A 366 -29.44 -9.20 -9.32
CA GLN A 366 -30.37 -8.33 -8.59
C GLN A 366 -30.04 -6.85 -8.87
N GLY A 367 -28.76 -6.50 -8.93
CA GLY A 367 -28.33 -5.13 -9.21
C GLY A 367 -28.65 -4.72 -10.66
N GLU A 368 -28.41 -5.59 -11.65
CA GLU A 368 -28.82 -5.35 -13.05
C GLU A 368 -30.33 -5.16 -13.16
N LYS A 369 -31.11 -6.02 -12.53
CA LYS A 369 -32.57 -5.89 -12.51
C LYS A 369 -32.99 -4.53 -11.96
N ARG A 370 -32.44 -4.13 -10.80
CA ARG A 370 -32.76 -2.84 -10.19
C ARG A 370 -32.33 -1.66 -11.05
N LEU A 371 -31.18 -1.75 -11.70
CA LEU A 371 -30.69 -0.71 -12.61
C LEU A 371 -31.63 -0.53 -13.82
N TYR A 372 -32.07 -1.63 -14.44
CA TYR A 372 -33.03 -1.56 -15.53
C TYR A 372 -34.40 -1.02 -15.09
N GLU A 373 -34.89 -1.40 -13.90
CA GLU A 373 -36.10 -0.82 -13.32
C GLU A 373 -35.97 0.72 -13.16
N LEU A 374 -34.82 1.21 -12.65
CA LEU A 374 -34.55 2.63 -12.52
C LEU A 374 -34.49 3.36 -13.89
N MET A 375 -33.94 2.70 -14.91
CA MET A 375 -33.96 3.24 -16.28
C MET A 375 -35.39 3.35 -16.82
N ASP A 376 -36.21 2.33 -16.63
CA ASP A 376 -37.60 2.29 -17.06
C ASP A 376 -38.49 3.32 -16.29
N GLU A 377 -38.16 3.57 -15.03
CA GLU A 377 -38.83 4.57 -14.17
C GLU A 377 -38.43 6.02 -14.52
N SER A 378 -37.29 6.22 -15.20
CA SER A 378 -36.78 7.55 -15.53
C SER A 378 -37.51 8.17 -16.70
N LEU A 379 -37.93 9.43 -16.54
CA LEU A 379 -38.67 10.20 -17.55
C LEU A 379 -37.75 11.05 -18.47
N ASP A 380 -36.54 11.32 -18.02
CA ASP A 380 -35.58 12.24 -18.65
C ASP A 380 -34.20 11.61 -18.96
N ASN A 381 -34.16 10.29 -18.99
CA ASN A 381 -32.91 9.50 -19.14
C ASN A 381 -31.82 9.86 -18.10
N THR A 382 -32.20 10.31 -16.91
CA THR A 382 -31.31 10.62 -15.81
C THR A 382 -31.60 9.74 -14.61
N ILE A 383 -30.59 9.09 -14.05
CA ILE A 383 -30.67 8.33 -12.81
C ILE A 383 -30.05 9.15 -11.70
N SER A 384 -30.73 9.29 -10.56
CA SER A 384 -30.24 10.09 -9.44
C SER A 384 -28.93 9.52 -8.88
N GLY A 385 -28.01 10.37 -8.44
CA GLY A 385 -26.77 9.93 -7.77
C GLY A 385 -27.06 9.17 -6.47
N TYR A 386 -28.21 9.38 -5.85
CA TYR A 386 -28.67 8.59 -4.69
C TYR A 386 -29.02 7.15 -5.05
N ASP A 387 -29.71 6.92 -6.17
CA ASP A 387 -30.03 5.57 -6.61
C ASP A 387 -28.80 4.81 -7.06
N VAL A 388 -27.85 5.50 -7.72
CA VAL A 388 -26.53 4.95 -8.04
C VAL A 388 -25.74 4.63 -6.76
N PHE A 389 -25.82 5.47 -5.74
CA PHE A 389 -25.22 5.18 -4.43
C PHE A 389 -25.86 3.93 -3.78
N LYS A 390 -27.17 3.76 -3.88
CA LYS A 390 -27.85 2.54 -3.41
C LYS A 390 -27.42 1.30 -4.17
N LEU A 391 -27.24 1.38 -5.48
CA LEU A 391 -26.70 0.28 -6.28
C LEU A 391 -25.30 -0.09 -5.81
N TYR A 392 -24.46 0.89 -5.48
CA TYR A 392 -23.14 0.67 -4.92
C TYR A 392 -23.21 0.02 -3.52
N ASP A 393 -23.96 0.61 -2.61
CA ASP A 393 -24.00 0.22 -1.19
C ASP A 393 -24.67 -1.14 -0.96
N THR A 394 -25.78 -1.39 -1.66
CA THR A 394 -26.63 -2.58 -1.44
C THR A 394 -26.25 -3.75 -2.35
N TYR A 395 -25.97 -3.49 -3.62
CA TYR A 395 -25.70 -4.53 -4.63
C TYR A 395 -24.23 -4.62 -5.01
N GLY A 396 -23.39 -3.76 -4.45
CA GLY A 396 -21.98 -3.74 -4.75
C GLY A 396 -21.64 -3.37 -6.20
N PHE A 397 -22.49 -2.57 -6.87
CA PHE A 397 -22.22 -2.04 -8.21
C PHE A 397 -21.29 -0.83 -8.09
N PRO A 398 -20.05 -0.89 -8.55
CA PRO A 398 -19.18 0.29 -8.59
C PRO A 398 -19.84 1.40 -9.42
N TYR A 399 -19.61 2.66 -9.03
CA TYR A 399 -20.13 3.82 -9.76
C TYR A 399 -19.78 3.76 -11.25
N GLU A 400 -18.53 3.47 -11.55
CA GLU A 400 -17.99 3.40 -12.90
C GLU A 400 -18.63 2.27 -13.73
N LEU A 401 -18.91 1.13 -13.08
CA LEU A 401 -19.64 0.03 -13.74
C LEU A 401 -21.08 0.46 -14.06
N THR A 402 -21.75 1.11 -13.10
CA THR A 402 -23.10 1.67 -13.32
C THR A 402 -23.09 2.68 -14.47
N LEU A 403 -22.08 3.57 -14.50
CA LEU A 403 -21.93 4.57 -15.55
C LEU A 403 -21.80 3.94 -16.94
N GLU A 404 -20.98 2.87 -17.09
CA GLU A 404 -20.85 2.12 -18.35
C GLU A 404 -22.20 1.53 -18.83
N TYR A 405 -23.05 1.03 -17.92
CA TYR A 405 -24.39 0.56 -18.28
C TYR A 405 -25.31 1.70 -18.72
N LEU A 406 -25.25 2.84 -18.02
CA LEU A 406 -26.05 4.05 -18.34
C LEU A 406 -25.67 4.62 -19.70
N GLU A 407 -24.37 4.82 -19.95
CA GLU A 407 -23.84 5.35 -21.21
C GLU A 407 -24.22 4.48 -22.41
N GLU A 408 -24.13 3.15 -22.30
CA GLU A 408 -24.53 2.22 -23.36
C GLU A 408 -26.01 2.36 -23.75
N LYS A 409 -26.85 2.81 -22.83
CA LYS A 409 -28.30 2.99 -23.03
C LYS A 409 -28.71 4.44 -23.24
N GLY A 410 -27.76 5.39 -23.24
CA GLY A 410 -28.03 6.81 -23.41
C GLY A 410 -28.60 7.49 -22.17
N TYR A 411 -28.32 6.93 -20.97
CA TYR A 411 -28.68 7.52 -19.68
C TYR A 411 -27.49 8.26 -19.07
N THR A 412 -27.78 9.18 -18.15
CA THR A 412 -26.81 9.97 -17.41
C THR A 412 -27.04 9.90 -15.91
N THR A 413 -26.02 10.26 -15.11
CA THR A 413 -26.12 10.40 -13.65
C THR A 413 -25.19 11.48 -13.13
N SER A 414 -25.43 11.99 -11.92
CA SER A 414 -24.62 13.01 -11.27
C SER A 414 -23.54 12.40 -10.40
N ARG A 415 -22.28 12.61 -10.74
CA ARG A 415 -21.13 12.23 -9.90
C ARG A 415 -21.12 12.98 -8.57
N ASP A 416 -21.40 14.28 -8.58
CA ASP A 416 -21.39 15.12 -7.37
C ASP A 416 -22.42 14.66 -6.35
N GLU A 417 -23.62 14.26 -6.84
CA GLU A 417 -24.65 13.73 -5.97
C GLU A 417 -24.25 12.39 -5.36
N PHE A 418 -23.68 11.47 -6.14
CA PHE A 418 -23.15 10.21 -5.66
C PHE A 418 -22.06 10.43 -4.58
N ASP A 419 -21.09 11.30 -4.87
CA ASP A 419 -19.96 11.59 -3.96
C ASP A 419 -20.43 12.26 -2.65
N LYS A 420 -21.52 13.03 -2.69
CA LYS A 420 -22.17 13.56 -1.49
C LYS A 420 -22.65 12.43 -0.55
N TYR A 421 -23.36 11.42 -1.09
CA TYR A 421 -23.83 10.28 -0.27
C TYR A 421 -22.68 9.39 0.19
N MET A 422 -21.66 9.18 -0.65
CA MET A 422 -20.43 8.50 -0.27
C MET A 422 -19.70 9.23 0.87
N SER A 423 -19.68 10.55 0.85
CA SER A 423 -19.05 11.37 1.89
C SER A 423 -19.83 11.31 3.21
N LEU A 424 -21.15 11.33 3.15
CA LEU A 424 -22.02 11.15 4.32
C LEU A 424 -21.80 9.76 4.96
N GLN A 425 -21.71 8.69 4.17
CA GLN A 425 -21.39 7.35 4.67
C GLN A 425 -19.98 7.28 5.29
N LYS A 426 -18.98 7.90 4.64
CA LYS A 426 -17.62 8.01 5.18
C LYS A 426 -17.55 8.81 6.48
N GLN A 427 -18.34 9.87 6.62
CA GLN A 427 -18.42 10.64 7.88
C GLN A 427 -19.04 9.84 9.01
N MET A 428 -20.04 9.01 8.73
CA MET A 428 -20.60 8.05 9.69
C MET A 428 -19.57 6.96 10.09
N SER A 429 -18.60 6.66 9.21
CA SER A 429 -17.56 5.65 9.43
C SER A 429 -16.24 6.25 9.96
N LYS A 430 -16.04 7.57 9.89
CA LYS A 430 -14.82 8.27 10.32
C LYS A 430 -15.03 9.05 11.61
N ASN A 431 -14.78 8.43 12.73
CA ASN A 431 -14.04 9.08 13.81
C ASN A 431 -12.62 8.50 13.80
N ASN A 432 -11.66 9.37 13.54
CA ASN A 432 -10.21 9.21 13.58
C ASN A 432 -9.51 8.88 12.25
N THR A 433 -8.88 9.89 11.65
CA THR A 433 -7.41 10.03 11.49
C THR A 433 -7.10 11.24 10.63
N HIS A 434 -6.41 12.20 11.22
CA HIS A 434 -5.67 13.23 10.48
C HIS A 434 -4.28 12.68 10.15
N HIS A 435 -3.90 12.71 8.87
CA HIS A 435 -2.50 12.68 8.47
C HIS A 435 -2.26 13.76 7.44
N GLU A 436 -1.33 14.64 7.77
CA GLU A 436 -0.82 15.68 6.90
C GLU A 436 0.05 15.07 5.80
N ASN A 437 -0.24 15.45 4.55
CA ASN A 437 0.59 15.14 3.40
C ASN A 437 1.83 16.02 3.42
N ALA A 438 3.00 15.42 3.58
CA ALA A 438 4.27 16.07 3.28
C ALA A 438 5.10 15.17 2.37
N MET A 439 5.24 15.56 1.10
CA MET A 439 6.41 15.17 0.33
C MET A 439 7.61 15.78 1.05
N GLN A 440 8.45 14.93 1.66
CA GLN A 440 9.58 15.39 2.46
C GLN A 440 10.62 16.00 1.52
N GLN A 441 10.90 17.28 1.72
CA GLN A 441 12.04 17.95 1.11
C GLN A 441 13.32 17.22 1.51
N GLN A 442 14.28 17.10 0.59
CA GLN A 442 15.60 16.56 0.90
C GLN A 442 16.22 17.35 2.06
N ASN A 443 16.45 16.69 3.19
CA ASN A 443 17.18 17.30 4.31
C ASN A 443 18.69 17.12 4.09
N GLU A 444 19.28 18.08 3.40
CA GLU A 444 20.70 18.10 3.02
C GLU A 444 21.63 17.91 4.21
N LEU A 445 21.27 18.49 5.36
CA LEU A 445 22.07 18.40 6.59
C LEU A 445 22.18 16.96 7.07
N LEU A 446 21.06 16.25 7.15
CA LEU A 446 20.98 14.88 7.65
C LEU A 446 21.61 13.88 6.66
N LEU A 447 21.54 14.16 5.35
CA LEU A 447 22.23 13.36 4.33
C LEU A 447 23.75 13.46 4.42
N LYS A 448 24.28 14.66 4.72
CA LYS A 448 25.72 14.91 4.86
C LYS A 448 26.28 14.47 6.20
N TYR A 449 25.42 14.35 7.23
CA TYR A 449 25.83 13.92 8.55
C TYR A 449 26.06 12.42 8.61
N LYS A 450 27.33 11.98 8.76
CA LYS A 450 27.74 10.56 8.68
C LYS A 450 28.31 10.00 9.98
N GLU A 451 28.42 10.82 11.03
CA GLU A 451 28.91 10.33 12.32
C GLU A 451 27.93 9.28 12.87
N PRO A 452 28.41 8.10 13.29
CA PRO A 452 27.54 7.01 13.76
C PRO A 452 26.86 7.37 15.08
N SER A 453 25.63 6.86 15.26
CA SER A 453 24.89 6.91 16.51
C SER A 453 24.37 5.50 16.78
N GLU A 454 24.74 4.92 17.93
CA GLU A 454 24.44 3.54 18.25
C GLU A 454 23.21 3.41 19.14
N PHE A 455 22.29 2.48 18.81
CA PHE A 455 21.17 2.13 19.66
C PHE A 455 21.53 0.98 20.61
N ILE A 456 21.42 1.22 21.91
CA ILE A 456 21.76 0.25 22.94
C ILE A 456 20.48 -0.40 23.49
N TYR A 457 20.28 -1.68 23.14
CA TYR A 457 19.14 -2.46 23.61
C TYR A 457 19.20 -2.72 25.13
N ASP A 458 18.06 -3.00 25.73
CA ASP A 458 17.90 -3.47 27.12
C ASP A 458 18.43 -2.51 28.21
N LYS A 459 18.48 -1.23 27.91
CA LYS A 459 18.84 -0.16 28.83
C LYS A 459 17.70 0.82 28.99
N TYR A 460 17.36 1.17 30.25
CA TYR A 460 16.40 2.22 30.59
C TYR A 460 17.12 3.50 31.06
N LYS A 461 18.40 3.37 31.37
CA LYS A 461 19.30 4.44 31.76
C LYS A 461 20.65 4.24 31.09
N LEU A 462 21.18 5.30 30.50
CA LEU A 462 22.44 5.24 29.76
C LEU A 462 23.19 6.58 29.90
N LYS A 463 24.52 6.52 30.13
CA LYS A 463 25.39 7.68 29.99
C LYS A 463 25.77 7.82 28.53
N SER A 464 25.69 9.03 28.02
CA SER A 464 25.92 9.34 26.63
C SER A 464 26.57 10.72 26.45
N LYS A 465 26.86 11.08 25.22
CA LYS A 465 27.45 12.37 24.86
C LYS A 465 26.66 13.02 23.75
N VAL A 466 26.46 14.32 23.86
CA VAL A 466 25.81 15.13 22.83
C VAL A 466 26.76 15.23 21.62
N GLN A 467 26.41 14.58 20.53
CA GLN A 467 27.24 14.51 19.31
C GLN A 467 26.96 15.67 18.37
N ALA A 468 25.70 16.00 18.15
CA ALA A 468 25.28 17.14 17.33
C ALA A 468 23.98 17.76 17.84
N LEU A 469 23.84 19.03 17.54
CA LEU A 469 22.66 19.82 17.83
C LEU A 469 22.17 20.47 16.55
N ILE A 470 20.87 20.39 16.29
CA ILE A 470 20.26 20.94 15.08
C ILE A 470 19.12 21.88 15.47
N LEU A 471 19.17 23.08 14.92
CA LEU A 471 18.14 24.10 15.07
C LEU A 471 17.93 24.78 13.72
N ASP A 472 16.68 24.91 13.29
CA ASP A 472 16.30 25.53 12.02
C ASP A 472 17.11 25.00 10.82
N ASN A 473 17.22 23.66 10.72
CA ASN A 473 17.97 22.92 9.68
C ASN A 473 19.47 23.25 9.61
N SER A 474 20.07 23.71 10.71
CA SER A 474 21.50 24.02 10.78
C SER A 474 22.15 23.41 12.01
N LEU A 475 23.39 22.92 11.87
CA LEU A 475 24.20 22.50 13.01
C LEU A 475 24.52 23.72 13.88
N VAL A 476 24.32 23.58 15.19
CA VAL A 476 24.61 24.62 16.15
C VAL A 476 25.44 24.08 17.33
N ASP A 477 26.19 24.93 17.98
CA ASP A 477 27.03 24.54 19.14
C ASP A 477 26.23 24.49 20.46
N LYS A 478 25.04 25.11 20.47
CA LYS A 478 24.19 25.16 21.67
C LYS A 478 22.71 25.31 21.32
N ILE A 479 21.83 24.76 22.19
CA ILE A 479 20.38 24.94 22.15
C ILE A 479 19.88 25.42 23.51
N ASN A 480 18.98 26.40 23.48
CA ASN A 480 18.33 26.98 24.68
C ASN A 480 16.80 26.93 24.64
N LYS A 481 16.22 26.23 23.69
CA LYS A 481 14.77 26.04 23.49
C LYS A 481 14.48 24.63 22.99
N GLU A 482 13.44 24.45 22.19
CA GLU A 482 13.20 23.20 21.42
C GLU A 482 14.24 23.06 20.31
N GLY A 483 14.60 21.80 19.99
CA GLY A 483 15.53 21.48 18.92
C GLY A 483 15.74 19.99 18.77
N LEU A 484 16.69 19.60 17.90
CA LEU A 484 17.03 18.22 17.64
C LEU A 484 18.43 17.90 18.18
N VAL A 485 18.56 16.74 18.81
CA VAL A 485 19.80 16.26 19.41
C VAL A 485 20.16 14.90 18.81
N ILE A 486 21.41 14.76 18.39
CA ILE A 486 22.02 13.46 18.04
C ILE A 486 22.99 13.10 19.17
N LEU A 487 22.92 11.88 19.64
CA LEU A 487 23.77 11.30 20.68
C LEU A 487 24.68 10.24 20.06
N ASN A 488 25.90 10.05 20.61
CA ASN A 488 26.79 8.99 20.17
C ASN A 488 26.22 7.61 20.44
N GLU A 489 25.56 7.43 21.59
CA GLU A 489 24.82 6.23 21.97
C GLU A 489 23.46 6.64 22.53
N THR A 490 22.43 5.83 22.25
CA THR A 490 21.09 6.10 22.78
C THR A 490 20.38 4.81 23.19
N CYS A 491 19.57 4.90 24.23
CA CYS A 491 18.61 3.85 24.59
C CYS A 491 17.17 4.22 24.21
N PHE A 492 16.94 5.40 23.61
CA PHE A 492 15.64 5.82 23.11
C PHE A 492 15.36 5.19 21.76
N TYR A 493 14.32 4.34 21.70
CA TYR A 493 13.88 3.72 20.46
C TYR A 493 13.24 4.75 19.54
N ALA A 494 13.65 4.78 18.31
CA ALA A 494 13.02 5.58 17.26
C ALA A 494 11.81 4.84 16.69
N THR A 495 10.72 5.55 16.37
CA THR A 495 9.55 4.97 15.69
C THR A 495 10.02 4.17 14.47
N SER A 496 9.71 2.88 14.46
CA SER A 496 10.08 1.97 13.37
C SER A 496 9.19 0.74 13.36
N GLY A 497 8.84 0.23 12.19
CA GLY A 497 7.94 -0.90 12.04
C GLY A 497 6.59 -0.61 12.72
N SER A 498 6.17 -1.48 13.60
CA SER A 498 4.90 -1.34 14.32
C SER A 498 5.00 -0.61 15.66
N GLN A 499 6.23 -0.37 16.16
CA GLN A 499 6.47 0.16 17.51
C GLN A 499 6.64 1.67 17.51
N VAL A 500 5.94 2.36 18.44
CA VAL A 500 6.09 3.79 18.68
C VAL A 500 7.42 4.13 19.37
N ASN A 501 7.85 5.39 19.25
CA ASN A 501 9.05 5.92 19.89
C ASN A 501 8.96 5.95 21.42
N ASP A 502 10.12 6.04 22.05
CA ASP A 502 10.23 6.29 23.47
C ASP A 502 10.14 7.76 23.83
N THR A 503 9.83 7.99 25.11
CA THR A 503 9.88 9.30 25.78
C THR A 503 10.74 9.20 27.04
N GLY A 504 11.15 10.37 27.57
CA GLY A 504 11.95 10.43 28.78
C GLY A 504 12.71 11.75 28.91
N MET A 505 13.87 11.69 29.55
CA MET A 505 14.68 12.86 29.89
C MET A 505 16.12 12.68 29.43
N ILE A 506 16.72 13.76 28.96
CA ILE A 506 18.17 13.92 28.79
C ILE A 506 18.63 14.93 29.81
N ILE A 507 19.58 14.58 30.69
CA ILE A 507 20.06 15.39 31.81
C ILE A 507 21.57 15.53 31.69
N GLY A 508 22.06 16.76 31.51
CA GLY A 508 23.47 17.12 31.64
C GLY A 508 23.76 17.84 32.96
N GLU A 509 24.99 18.25 33.13
CA GLU A 509 25.39 19.00 34.34
C GLU A 509 24.62 20.32 34.45
N ASN A 510 24.41 21.01 33.31
CA ASN A 510 23.84 22.35 33.25
C ASN A 510 22.50 22.43 32.53
N PHE A 511 21.88 21.29 32.17
CA PHE A 511 20.61 21.27 31.44
C PHE A 511 19.74 20.08 31.81
N LYS A 512 18.43 20.25 31.53
CA LYS A 512 17.43 19.20 31.62
C LYS A 512 16.47 19.37 30.46
N ALA A 513 16.33 18.33 29.64
CA ALA A 513 15.48 18.30 28.46
C ALA A 513 14.54 17.10 28.46
N ARG A 514 13.30 17.30 28.00
CA ARG A 514 12.32 16.23 27.75
C ARG A 514 12.42 15.79 26.32
N VAL A 515 12.49 14.48 26.07
CA VAL A 515 12.39 13.87 24.76
C VAL A 515 10.91 13.74 24.40
N LEU A 516 10.51 14.39 23.29
CA LEU A 516 9.13 14.42 22.81
C LEU A 516 8.91 13.36 21.74
N ASP A 517 9.92 13.15 20.86
CA ASP A 517 9.86 12.23 19.72
C ASP A 517 11.26 11.74 19.39
N VAL A 518 11.34 10.54 18.79
CA VAL A 518 12.60 9.97 18.30
C VAL A 518 12.35 9.31 16.96
N TYR A 519 13.13 9.68 15.95
CA TYR A 519 13.06 9.10 14.61
C TYR A 519 14.46 8.86 14.02
N LYS A 520 14.57 8.04 12.96
CA LYS A 520 15.84 7.75 12.33
C LYS A 520 16.18 8.74 11.22
N ALA A 521 17.44 9.17 11.20
CA ALA A 521 18.01 9.90 10.07
C ALA A 521 18.38 8.92 8.93
N PRO A 522 18.59 9.40 7.68
CA PRO A 522 18.93 8.57 6.53
C PRO A 522 20.17 7.69 6.72
N ASN A 523 21.18 8.19 7.42
CA ASN A 523 22.40 7.45 7.74
C ASN A 523 22.32 6.62 9.04
N GLY A 524 21.11 6.41 9.57
CA GLY A 524 20.84 5.53 10.72
C GLY A 524 20.95 6.19 12.09
N GLN A 525 21.30 7.49 12.19
CA GLN A 525 21.34 8.18 13.46
C GLN A 525 19.93 8.30 14.08
N HIS A 526 19.88 8.27 15.42
CA HIS A 526 18.66 8.55 16.16
C HIS A 526 18.56 10.04 16.44
N ILE A 527 17.53 10.69 15.90
CA ILE A 527 17.24 12.10 16.09
C ILE A 527 16.24 12.25 17.23
N HIS A 528 16.65 12.92 18.29
CA HIS A 528 15.81 13.19 19.45
C HIS A 528 15.24 14.59 19.34
N LYS A 529 13.93 14.73 19.14
CA LYS A 529 13.23 16.00 19.25
C LYS A 529 13.02 16.30 20.73
N ILE A 530 13.61 17.40 21.20
CA ILE A 530 13.60 17.73 22.61
C ILE A 530 12.94 19.07 22.90
N LYS A 531 12.39 19.17 24.11
CA LYS A 531 11.99 20.44 24.74
C LYS A 531 12.85 20.68 25.97
N LEU A 532 13.60 21.75 25.93
CA LEU A 532 14.43 22.14 27.08
C LEU A 532 13.56 22.62 28.26
N LEU A 533 13.78 22.05 29.42
CA LEU A 533 13.09 22.43 30.66
C LEU A 533 13.90 23.42 31.48
N SER A 534 15.24 23.33 31.46
CA SER A 534 16.16 24.27 32.13
C SER A 534 17.54 24.18 31.50
N GLY A 535 18.29 25.28 31.60
CA GLY A 535 19.69 25.37 31.20
C GLY A 535 19.93 25.56 29.69
N VAL A 536 21.08 25.13 29.21
CA VAL A 536 21.51 25.22 27.79
C VAL A 536 22.27 23.94 27.47
N ILE A 537 21.91 23.26 26.41
CA ILE A 537 22.61 22.08 25.88
C ILE A 537 23.75 22.55 24.99
N LYS A 538 24.93 21.98 25.16
CA LYS A 538 26.10 22.25 24.33
C LYS A 538 26.56 20.96 23.64
N LYS A 539 27.13 21.14 22.44
CA LYS A 539 27.83 20.06 21.76
C LYS A 539 28.96 19.52 22.62
N ASP A 540 29.24 18.22 22.51
CA ASP A 540 30.25 17.48 23.24
C ASP A 540 30.06 17.42 24.78
N GLU A 541 28.89 17.80 25.29
CA GLU A 541 28.54 17.72 26.71
C GLU A 541 28.12 16.26 27.05
N ASP A 542 28.61 15.79 28.19
CA ASP A 542 28.19 14.52 28.76
C ASP A 542 26.77 14.62 29.33
N CYS A 543 26.00 13.58 29.13
CA CYS A 543 24.61 13.52 29.59
C CYS A 543 24.20 12.15 30.06
N GLU A 544 23.13 12.11 30.83
CA GLU A 544 22.46 10.89 31.27
C GLU A 544 21.08 10.81 30.63
N LEU A 545 20.79 9.68 30.00
CA LEU A 545 19.51 9.36 29.38
C LEU A 545 18.68 8.58 30.39
N LEU A 546 17.44 9.02 30.60
CA LEU A 546 16.48 8.36 31.47
C LEU A 546 15.19 8.14 30.67
N LEU A 547 14.92 6.88 30.31
CA LEU A 547 13.65 6.51 29.67
C LEU A 547 12.49 6.65 30.65
N ASP A 548 11.29 6.87 30.12
CA ASP A 548 10.05 6.54 30.81
C ASP A 548 9.94 5.00 30.88
N GLU A 549 10.51 4.45 31.94
CA GLU A 549 10.68 3.01 32.12
C GLU A 549 9.34 2.27 32.17
N GLU A 550 8.34 2.88 32.81
CA GLU A 550 7.02 2.30 32.92
C GLU A 550 6.33 2.19 31.55
N ARG A 551 6.42 3.25 30.75
CA ARG A 551 5.92 3.26 29.39
C ARG A 551 6.65 2.26 28.49
N ARG A 552 7.97 2.23 28.54
CA ARG A 552 8.79 1.29 27.75
C ARG A 552 8.46 -0.17 28.09
N LYS A 553 8.31 -0.53 29.35
CA LYS A 553 7.95 -1.89 29.77
C LYS A 553 6.60 -2.32 29.22
N LEU A 554 5.63 -1.43 29.16
CA LEU A 554 4.33 -1.71 28.56
C LEU A 554 4.43 -1.89 27.02
N ILE A 555 5.23 -1.07 26.36
CA ILE A 555 5.50 -1.21 24.92
C ILE A 555 6.19 -2.55 24.62
N GLU A 556 7.22 -2.94 25.40
CA GLU A 556 7.92 -4.21 25.27
C GLU A 556 6.99 -5.41 25.51
N ALA A 557 6.09 -5.31 26.50
CA ALA A 557 5.10 -6.33 26.78
C ALA A 557 4.07 -6.47 25.66
N ASN A 558 3.54 -5.36 25.14
CA ASN A 558 2.63 -5.35 24.00
C ASN A 558 3.32 -5.91 22.75
N HIS A 559 4.55 -5.47 22.46
CA HIS A 559 5.28 -5.95 21.26
C HIS A 559 5.60 -7.44 21.33
N SER A 560 6.05 -7.93 22.47
CA SER A 560 6.29 -9.37 22.65
C SER A 560 5.01 -10.17 22.56
N SER A 561 3.88 -9.61 23.01
CA SER A 561 2.56 -10.25 22.87
C SER A 561 2.10 -10.36 21.43
N VAL A 562 2.51 -9.45 20.51
CA VAL A 562 2.24 -9.61 19.08
C VAL A 562 2.88 -10.89 18.54
N HIS A 563 4.14 -11.17 18.90
CA HIS A 563 4.83 -12.40 18.51
C HIS A 563 4.14 -13.66 19.05
N LEU A 564 3.76 -13.64 20.33
CA LEU A 564 3.04 -14.77 20.95
C LEU A 564 1.65 -14.96 20.33
N LEU A 565 0.93 -13.88 20.04
CA LEU A 565 -0.37 -13.90 19.39
C LEU A 565 -0.30 -14.49 17.99
N GLN A 566 0.66 -14.04 17.17
CA GLN A 566 0.88 -14.58 15.84
C GLN A 566 1.21 -16.07 15.89
N TYR A 567 2.06 -16.49 16.81
CA TYR A 567 2.37 -17.89 17.01
C TYR A 567 1.12 -18.69 17.41
N ALA A 568 0.33 -18.22 18.38
CA ALA A 568 -0.89 -18.89 18.83
C ALA A 568 -1.95 -19.02 17.70
N LEU A 569 -2.19 -17.96 16.94
CA LEU A 569 -3.08 -17.98 15.78
C LEU A 569 -2.65 -19.03 14.74
N ARG A 570 -1.35 -19.16 14.49
CA ARG A 570 -0.81 -20.16 13.57
C ARG A 570 -0.91 -21.58 14.08
N GLN A 571 -0.87 -21.80 15.39
CA GLN A 571 -1.01 -23.14 16.00
C GLN A 571 -2.46 -23.60 16.07
N ILE A 572 -3.39 -22.70 16.40
CA ILE A 572 -4.80 -23.03 16.65
C ILE A 572 -5.64 -22.96 15.37
N ILE A 573 -5.46 -21.91 14.56
CA ILE A 573 -6.33 -21.65 13.42
C ILE A 573 -5.71 -22.15 12.11
N SER A 574 -4.58 -21.59 11.67
CA SER A 574 -3.92 -21.99 10.43
C SER A 574 -2.48 -21.50 10.31
N LYS A 575 -1.59 -22.37 9.84
CA LYS A 575 -0.21 -22.01 9.51
C LYS A 575 -0.08 -20.96 8.41
N ASP A 576 -1.14 -20.77 7.61
CA ASP A 576 -1.18 -19.79 6.52
C ASP A 576 -1.52 -18.37 6.98
N ILE A 577 -1.72 -18.16 8.28
CA ILE A 577 -1.91 -16.82 8.83
C ILE A 577 -0.60 -16.03 8.74
N HIS A 578 -0.68 -14.86 8.08
CA HIS A 578 0.41 -13.91 7.95
C HIS A 578 -0.04 -12.53 8.41
N GLN A 579 0.88 -11.82 9.07
CA GLN A 579 0.64 -10.44 9.47
C GLN A 579 0.44 -9.56 8.24
N ALA A 580 -0.67 -8.82 8.20
CA ALA A 580 -0.97 -7.78 7.22
C ALA A 580 -0.58 -6.39 7.74
N GLY A 581 -0.55 -6.21 9.05
CA GLY A 581 -0.13 -4.99 9.73
C GLY A 581 -0.13 -5.14 11.24
N SER A 582 0.57 -4.26 11.92
CA SER A 582 0.53 -4.17 13.38
C SER A 582 0.77 -2.75 13.86
N LYS A 583 0.36 -2.46 15.09
CA LYS A 583 0.69 -1.23 15.81
C LYS A 583 0.83 -1.55 17.29
N VAL A 584 1.88 -1.01 17.90
CA VAL A 584 2.21 -1.27 19.30
C VAL A 584 2.50 0.05 20.01
N ASP A 585 1.76 0.33 21.07
CA ASP A 585 2.02 1.44 21.99
C ASP A 585 1.96 0.96 23.45
N ASP A 586 1.97 1.90 24.41
CA ASP A 586 1.94 1.58 25.85
C ASP A 586 0.54 1.26 26.38
N THR A 587 -0.49 1.33 25.56
CA THR A 587 -1.89 1.09 25.95
C THR A 587 -2.43 -0.20 25.32
N THR A 588 -2.22 -0.36 24.03
CA THR A 588 -2.78 -1.46 23.23
C THR A 588 -1.78 -1.98 22.20
N LEU A 589 -2.06 -3.16 21.72
CA LEU A 589 -1.53 -3.68 20.47
C LEU A 589 -2.66 -3.93 19.48
N ARG A 590 -2.36 -3.74 18.20
CA ARG A 590 -3.24 -4.10 17.09
C ARG A 590 -2.50 -5.07 16.19
N PHE A 591 -3.18 -6.13 15.80
CA PHE A 591 -2.67 -7.15 14.89
C PHE A 591 -3.68 -7.41 13.77
N ASP A 592 -3.32 -7.05 12.55
CA ASP A 592 -4.09 -7.29 11.35
C ASP A 592 -3.47 -8.49 10.61
N PHE A 593 -4.30 -9.44 10.18
CA PHE A 593 -3.82 -10.65 9.53
C PHE A 593 -4.81 -11.17 8.49
N ASN A 594 -4.33 -11.95 7.54
CA ASN A 594 -5.11 -12.56 6.48
C ASN A 594 -5.44 -14.01 6.81
N TYR A 595 -6.72 -14.38 6.66
CA TYR A 595 -7.19 -15.75 6.78
C TYR A 595 -8.46 -15.98 5.96
N PHE A 596 -8.58 -17.14 5.30
CA PHE A 596 -9.68 -17.44 4.35
C PHE A 596 -10.90 -18.11 4.99
N GLY A 597 -10.79 -18.57 6.22
CA GLY A 597 -11.87 -19.19 6.96
C GLY A 597 -12.67 -18.17 7.78
N LYS A 598 -13.68 -18.69 8.45
CA LYS A 598 -14.32 -17.99 9.57
C LYS A 598 -13.55 -18.33 10.84
N ILE A 599 -13.40 -17.36 11.70
CA ILE A 599 -12.82 -17.54 13.05
C ILE A 599 -13.97 -17.40 14.04
N THR A 600 -14.09 -18.37 14.94
CA THR A 600 -15.12 -18.37 15.97
C THR A 600 -14.63 -17.69 17.24
N ASP A 601 -15.57 -17.31 18.11
CA ASP A 601 -15.22 -16.74 19.42
C ASP A 601 -14.51 -17.79 20.31
N GLU A 602 -14.87 -19.08 20.19
CA GLU A 602 -14.22 -20.17 20.90
C GLU A 602 -12.75 -20.32 20.51
N GLU A 603 -12.44 -20.27 19.21
CA GLU A 603 -11.05 -20.29 18.72
C GLU A 603 -10.24 -19.10 19.25
N LEU A 604 -10.83 -17.92 19.36
CA LEU A 604 -10.16 -16.74 19.91
C LEU A 604 -9.96 -16.84 21.43
N ILE A 605 -10.86 -17.46 22.16
CA ILE A 605 -10.68 -17.78 23.58
C ILE A 605 -9.50 -18.73 23.74
N GLU A 606 -9.41 -19.81 22.92
CA GLU A 606 -8.26 -20.73 22.92
C GLU A 606 -6.94 -20.02 22.58
N VAL A 607 -6.97 -19.04 21.64
CA VAL A 607 -5.79 -18.22 21.29
C VAL A 607 -5.35 -17.38 22.49
N GLU A 608 -6.29 -16.69 23.19
CA GLU A 608 -5.99 -15.91 24.39
C GLU A 608 -5.39 -16.79 25.50
N GLU A 609 -5.99 -17.98 25.74
CA GLU A 609 -5.50 -18.95 26.70
C GLU A 609 -4.08 -19.44 26.34
N MET A 610 -3.84 -19.75 25.07
CA MET A 610 -2.52 -20.18 24.62
C MET A 610 -1.46 -19.10 24.84
N VAL A 611 -1.74 -17.84 24.54
CA VAL A 611 -0.83 -16.72 24.79
C VAL A 611 -0.54 -16.60 26.28
N ASN A 612 -1.56 -16.68 27.15
CA ASN A 612 -1.36 -16.62 28.60
C ASN A 612 -0.56 -17.84 29.12
N ASN A 613 -0.79 -19.05 28.58
CA ASN A 613 0.02 -20.22 28.90
C ASN A 613 1.49 -20.07 28.53
N LEU A 614 1.80 -19.36 27.41
CA LEU A 614 3.19 -19.03 27.03
C LEU A 614 3.80 -17.98 27.96
N ILE A 615 2.99 -17.06 28.47
CA ILE A 615 3.41 -16.08 29.48
C ILE A 615 3.76 -16.79 30.80
N ASP A 616 2.91 -17.70 31.26
CA ASP A 616 3.09 -18.45 32.51
C ASP A 616 4.29 -19.40 32.48
N LYS A 617 4.71 -19.83 31.27
CA LYS A 617 5.94 -20.66 31.10
C LYS A 617 7.23 -19.88 31.31
N GLU A 618 7.18 -18.57 31.48
CA GLU A 618 8.34 -17.71 31.70
C GLU A 618 9.49 -17.94 30.71
N ILE A 619 9.19 -18.00 29.42
CA ILE A 619 10.14 -18.30 28.35
C ILE A 619 11.12 -17.14 28.18
N LYS A 620 12.41 -17.44 28.30
CA LYS A 620 13.49 -16.46 28.11
C LYS A 620 13.59 -16.09 26.64
N ARG A 621 13.72 -14.77 26.36
CA ARG A 621 14.02 -14.26 25.03
C ARG A 621 15.42 -14.67 24.59
N VAL A 622 15.55 -15.22 23.40
CA VAL A 622 16.82 -15.44 22.70
C VAL A 622 16.90 -14.45 21.55
N THR A 623 18.03 -13.77 21.43
CA THR A 623 18.27 -12.81 20.35
C THR A 623 19.58 -13.13 19.66
N SER A 624 19.57 -13.19 18.32
CA SER A 624 20.78 -13.44 17.53
C SER A 624 20.81 -12.57 16.27
N MET A 625 22.02 -12.18 15.86
CA MET A 625 22.23 -11.53 14.56
C MET A 625 22.66 -12.62 13.56
N LYS A 626 21.94 -12.74 12.46
CA LYS A 626 22.17 -13.75 11.42
C LYS A 626 22.22 -13.12 10.05
N LYS A 627 22.92 -13.77 9.12
CA LYS A 627 22.81 -13.39 7.71
C LYS A 627 21.45 -13.82 7.18
N MET A 628 20.86 -13.03 6.30
CA MET A 628 19.56 -13.34 5.71
C MET A 628 19.56 -14.68 4.96
N GLU A 629 20.70 -15.08 4.40
CA GLU A 629 20.89 -16.37 3.73
C GLU A 629 20.82 -17.59 4.69
N GLU A 630 21.07 -17.38 5.99
CA GLU A 630 21.05 -18.43 7.01
C GLU A 630 19.67 -18.61 7.65
N ILE A 631 18.69 -17.81 7.25
CA ILE A 631 17.33 -17.83 7.80
C ILE A 631 16.49 -18.90 7.10
N ASP A 632 16.00 -19.87 7.86
CA ASP A 632 14.97 -20.79 7.36
C ASP A 632 13.60 -20.10 7.29
N LYS A 633 13.20 -19.75 6.08
CA LYS A 633 11.93 -19.04 5.80
C LYS A 633 10.68 -19.85 6.16
N ASN A 634 10.80 -21.17 6.41
CA ASN A 634 9.68 -22.00 6.83
C ASN A 634 9.46 -21.95 8.36
N GLU A 635 10.52 -21.68 9.12
CA GLU A 635 10.46 -21.63 10.58
C GLU A 635 10.41 -20.21 11.14
N VAL A 636 11.02 -19.24 10.44
CA VAL A 636 11.16 -17.86 10.90
C VAL A 636 10.17 -16.96 10.16
N MET A 637 9.41 -16.21 10.92
CA MET A 637 8.50 -15.21 10.38
C MET A 637 9.28 -13.96 9.97
N ALA A 638 9.16 -13.61 8.69
CA ALA A 638 9.62 -12.35 8.15
C ALA A 638 8.40 -11.56 7.68
N LEU A 639 8.34 -10.27 7.99
CA LEU A 639 7.26 -9.42 7.50
C LEU A 639 7.33 -9.32 5.97
N PHE A 640 6.21 -9.53 5.31
CA PHE A 640 6.13 -9.38 3.86
C PHE A 640 6.41 -7.92 3.48
N GLY A 641 7.44 -7.73 2.63
CA GLY A 641 7.75 -6.43 2.03
C GLY A 641 8.74 -5.55 2.81
N GLU A 642 9.22 -5.95 3.98
CA GLU A 642 10.33 -5.24 4.62
C GLU A 642 11.64 -5.50 3.87
N LYS A 643 12.42 -4.43 3.65
CA LYS A 643 13.79 -4.53 3.13
C LYS A 643 14.69 -4.94 4.30
N TYR A 644 15.07 -6.20 4.32
CA TYR A 644 16.04 -6.68 5.30
C TYR A 644 17.47 -6.41 4.81
N HIS A 645 18.32 -5.91 5.70
CA HIS A 645 19.77 -5.82 5.47
C HIS A 645 20.38 -7.24 5.39
N ASP A 646 21.62 -7.34 4.90
CA ASP A 646 22.35 -8.61 4.83
C ASP A 646 22.45 -9.31 6.20
N ILE A 647 22.46 -8.54 7.29
CA ILE A 647 22.42 -9.01 8.69
C ILE A 647 21.10 -8.60 9.32
N VAL A 648 20.35 -9.58 9.84
CA VAL A 648 19.03 -9.40 10.44
C VAL A 648 19.04 -9.84 11.90
N ARG A 649 18.18 -9.18 12.70
CA ARG A 649 18.00 -9.55 14.12
C ARG A 649 16.83 -10.52 14.24
N LEU A 650 17.12 -11.74 14.72
CA LEU A 650 16.15 -12.77 15.05
C LEU A 650 15.80 -12.69 16.53
N VAL A 651 14.52 -12.65 16.85
CA VAL A 651 13.96 -12.69 18.22
C VAL A 651 13.15 -13.95 18.37
N GLU A 652 13.44 -14.71 19.44
CA GLU A 652 12.81 -16.02 19.70
C GLU A 652 12.25 -16.08 21.12
N PHE A 653 11.01 -16.57 21.22
CA PHE A 653 10.34 -16.98 22.47
C PHE A 653 9.86 -18.42 22.32
N GLY A 654 10.78 -19.38 22.55
CA GLY A 654 10.48 -20.80 22.32
C GLY A 654 10.15 -21.10 20.85
N GLY A 655 8.89 -21.44 20.57
CA GLY A 655 8.43 -21.74 19.19
C GLY A 655 8.15 -20.53 18.33
N SER A 656 8.00 -19.33 18.92
CA SER A 656 7.85 -18.08 18.18
C SER A 656 9.21 -17.56 17.75
N LYS A 657 9.44 -17.42 16.43
CA LYS A 657 10.70 -16.98 15.83
C LYS A 657 10.41 -15.91 14.78
N GLU A 658 10.86 -14.68 15.00
CA GLU A 658 10.55 -13.57 14.11
C GLU A 658 11.75 -12.66 13.86
N LEU A 659 11.86 -12.12 12.64
CA LEU A 659 12.81 -11.06 12.32
C LEU A 659 12.24 -9.75 12.84
N CYS A 660 12.86 -9.17 13.87
CA CYS A 660 12.33 -7.98 14.52
C CYS A 660 13.41 -7.07 15.08
N GLY A 661 13.35 -5.78 14.70
CA GLY A 661 14.22 -4.71 15.22
C GLY A 661 13.69 -4.02 16.49
N GLY A 662 12.50 -4.38 16.96
CA GLY A 662 11.85 -3.74 18.09
C GLY A 662 12.38 -4.13 19.46
N THR A 663 11.83 -3.53 20.51
CA THR A 663 12.19 -3.84 21.89
C THR A 663 11.21 -4.84 22.50
N HIS A 664 11.71 -5.78 23.28
CA HIS A 664 10.96 -6.91 23.82
C HIS A 664 11.29 -7.17 25.28
N VAL A 665 10.35 -7.79 26.00
CA VAL A 665 10.59 -8.29 27.35
C VAL A 665 11.73 -9.31 27.35
N LYS A 666 12.42 -9.44 28.49
CA LYS A 666 13.49 -10.43 28.66
C LYS A 666 12.95 -11.85 28.88
N ASN A 667 11.75 -11.92 29.44
CA ASN A 667 11.05 -13.15 29.77
C ASN A 667 9.56 -12.95 29.50
N THR A 668 8.86 -13.95 28.94
CA THR A 668 7.42 -13.82 28.68
C THR A 668 6.61 -13.57 29.95
N GLY A 669 7.05 -14.05 31.11
CA GLY A 669 6.43 -13.74 32.41
C GLY A 669 6.42 -12.26 32.79
N ASP A 670 7.27 -11.41 32.16
CA ASP A 670 7.24 -9.95 32.39
C ASP A 670 6.01 -9.29 31.78
N ILE A 671 5.34 -9.95 30.83
CA ILE A 671 4.06 -9.50 30.24
C ILE A 671 2.93 -9.54 31.28
N LYS A 672 2.98 -10.45 32.23
CA LYS A 672 2.02 -10.73 33.31
C LYS A 672 0.73 -11.36 32.83
N LYS A 673 -0.06 -10.68 32.05
CA LYS A 673 -1.33 -11.16 31.47
C LYS A 673 -1.58 -10.48 30.14
N PHE A 674 -2.20 -11.19 29.22
CA PHE A 674 -2.66 -10.72 27.92
C PHE A 674 -4.19 -10.86 27.83
N ALA A 675 -4.87 -9.93 27.17
CA ALA A 675 -6.29 -10.03 26.93
C ALA A 675 -6.67 -9.42 25.57
N ILE A 676 -7.50 -10.12 24.81
CA ILE A 676 -8.10 -9.65 23.56
C ILE A 676 -9.25 -8.71 23.89
N LEU A 677 -9.21 -7.50 23.35
CA LEU A 677 -10.25 -6.46 23.55
C LEU A 677 -11.34 -6.54 22.49
N SER A 678 -10.95 -6.75 21.24
CA SER A 678 -11.87 -6.81 20.12
C SER A 678 -11.35 -7.71 19.00
N PHE A 679 -12.29 -8.27 18.27
CA PHE A 679 -12.07 -8.98 17.03
C PHE A 679 -13.03 -8.46 15.97
N THR A 680 -12.50 -8.01 14.84
CA THR A 680 -13.31 -7.45 13.75
C THR A 680 -12.84 -7.95 12.38
N ASN A 681 -13.81 -8.24 11.52
CA ASN A 681 -13.55 -8.48 10.10
C ASN A 681 -13.47 -7.12 9.40
N LYS A 682 -12.35 -6.81 8.74
CA LYS A 682 -12.10 -5.54 8.04
C LYS A 682 -12.42 -5.59 6.54
N GLY A 683 -12.82 -6.73 6.05
CA GLY A 683 -13.13 -6.95 4.64
C GLY A 683 -12.67 -8.33 4.21
N SER A 684 -12.75 -8.65 2.94
CA SER A 684 -12.46 -9.98 2.41
C SER A 684 -11.15 -10.56 2.98
N ASN A 685 -11.31 -11.47 3.95
CA ASN A 685 -10.23 -12.26 4.53
C ASN A 685 -9.17 -11.51 5.37
N THR A 686 -9.43 -10.25 5.75
CA THR A 686 -8.58 -9.53 6.71
C THR A 686 -9.30 -9.38 8.03
N TYR A 687 -8.67 -9.86 9.07
CA TYR A 687 -9.14 -9.78 10.44
C TYR A 687 -8.24 -8.86 11.26
N ARG A 688 -8.83 -8.20 12.23
CA ARG A 688 -8.13 -7.36 13.20
C ARG A 688 -8.41 -7.85 14.61
N ILE A 689 -7.35 -8.07 15.35
CA ILE A 689 -7.37 -8.23 16.81
C ILE A 689 -6.78 -6.98 17.43
N GLU A 690 -7.50 -6.41 18.39
CA GLU A 690 -6.97 -5.43 19.32
C GLU A 690 -6.86 -6.09 20.69
N ALA A 691 -5.72 -5.91 21.35
CA ALA A 691 -5.43 -6.54 22.63
C ALA A 691 -4.60 -5.62 23.52
N THR A 692 -4.44 -5.99 24.78
CA THR A 692 -3.68 -5.24 25.77
C THR A 692 -3.08 -6.17 26.81
N VAL A 693 -2.19 -5.61 27.65
CA VAL A 693 -1.44 -6.39 28.63
C VAL A 693 -1.45 -5.75 30.01
N ASN A 694 -1.19 -6.59 31.02
CA ASN A 694 -0.84 -6.21 32.39
C ASN A 694 -1.90 -5.26 33.01
N LYS A 695 -1.43 -4.20 33.68
CA LYS A 695 -2.28 -3.21 34.38
C LYS A 695 -3.24 -2.43 33.46
N ARG A 696 -3.02 -2.45 32.15
CA ARG A 696 -3.90 -1.80 31.17
C ARG A 696 -5.19 -2.57 30.91
N ILE A 697 -5.23 -3.87 31.22
CA ILE A 697 -6.39 -4.75 30.95
C ILE A 697 -7.66 -4.13 31.54
N LYS A 698 -7.66 -3.81 32.81
CA LYS A 698 -8.88 -3.29 33.48
C LYS A 698 -9.39 -2.00 32.85
N SER A 699 -8.52 -1.03 32.55
CA SER A 699 -8.92 0.25 31.95
C SER A 699 -9.39 0.11 30.52
N GLN A 700 -8.71 -0.71 29.73
CA GLN A 700 -9.05 -0.94 28.32
C GLN A 700 -10.32 -1.79 28.19
N MET A 701 -10.49 -2.83 29.00
CA MET A 701 -11.70 -3.64 29.03
C MET A 701 -12.94 -2.81 29.40
N LEU A 702 -12.81 -1.89 30.37
CA LEU A 702 -13.89 -0.98 30.74
C LEU A 702 -14.30 -0.09 29.56
N GLU A 703 -13.32 0.45 28.82
CA GLU A 703 -13.55 1.30 27.64
C GLU A 703 -14.23 0.51 26.52
N PHE A 704 -13.75 -0.69 26.21
CA PHE A 704 -14.30 -1.55 25.16
C PHE A 704 -15.66 -2.18 25.52
N SER A 705 -15.93 -2.43 26.80
CA SER A 705 -17.21 -2.95 27.29
C SER A 705 -18.30 -1.87 27.41
N LYS A 706 -17.93 -0.60 27.51
CA LYS A 706 -18.86 0.50 27.73
C LYS A 706 -20.03 0.57 26.74
N PRO A 707 -19.83 0.44 25.40
CA PRO A 707 -20.94 0.47 24.45
C PRO A 707 -21.98 -0.63 24.69
N TYR A 708 -21.55 -1.83 25.10
CA TYR A 708 -22.43 -2.96 25.39
C TYR A 708 -23.22 -2.70 26.68
N ASN A 709 -22.56 -2.23 27.74
CA ASN A 709 -23.20 -1.89 29.00
C ASN A 709 -24.21 -0.75 28.84
N ASP A 710 -23.86 0.31 28.08
CA ASP A 710 -24.78 1.41 27.79
C ASP A 710 -26.03 0.95 27.06
N GLU A 711 -25.91 -0.02 26.15
CA GLU A 711 -27.06 -0.58 25.42
C GLU A 711 -27.90 -1.51 26.29
N ILE A 712 -27.28 -2.31 27.15
CA ILE A 712 -27.99 -3.13 28.17
C ILE A 712 -28.83 -2.23 29.07
N VAL A 713 -28.24 -1.14 29.58
CA VAL A 713 -28.98 -0.17 30.43
C VAL A 713 -30.18 0.43 29.68
N LYS A 714 -30.02 0.83 28.43
CA LYS A 714 -31.13 1.35 27.60
C LYS A 714 -32.25 0.33 27.43
N LEU A 715 -31.91 -0.93 27.17
CA LEU A 715 -32.90 -2.01 27.02
C LEU A 715 -33.67 -2.28 28.30
N ILE A 716 -33.01 -2.26 29.45
CA ILE A 716 -33.62 -2.41 30.75
C ILE A 716 -34.56 -1.23 31.07
N ILE A 717 -34.14 0.01 30.75
CA ILE A 717 -35.02 1.18 30.89
C ILE A 717 -36.26 1.03 30.01
N LYS A 718 -36.08 0.56 28.74
CA LYS A 718 -37.19 0.28 27.82
C LYS A 718 -38.14 -0.80 28.41
N ALA A 719 -37.62 -1.90 28.91
CA ALA A 719 -38.38 -2.96 29.52
C ALA A 719 -39.19 -2.44 30.74
N LYS A 720 -38.53 -1.68 31.62
CA LYS A 720 -39.20 -1.03 32.77
C LYS A 720 -40.38 -0.13 32.34
N SER A 721 -40.20 0.64 31.27
CA SER A 721 -41.24 1.51 30.73
C SER A 721 -42.43 0.70 30.20
N ILE A 722 -42.18 -0.41 29.48
CA ILE A 722 -43.23 -1.31 28.97
C ILE A 722 -44.00 -1.94 30.11
N ILE A 723 -43.32 -2.46 31.15
CA ILE A 723 -43.95 -3.06 32.32
C ILE A 723 -44.82 -2.03 33.07
N GLN A 724 -44.32 -0.81 33.25
CA GLN A 724 -45.07 0.25 33.92
C GLN A 724 -46.31 0.66 33.12
N GLU A 725 -46.21 0.73 31.79
CA GLU A 725 -47.34 1.00 30.92
C GLU A 725 -48.38 -0.13 30.98
N ALA A 726 -47.91 -1.39 30.90
CA ALA A 726 -48.78 -2.57 31.04
C ALA A 726 -49.57 -2.56 32.37
N LYS A 727 -48.88 -2.22 33.47
CA LYS A 727 -49.49 -2.10 34.78
C LYS A 727 -50.58 -1.02 34.82
N ASN A 728 -50.41 0.10 34.12
CA ASN A 728 -51.42 1.15 34.01
C ASN A 728 -52.69 0.67 33.25
N TYR A 729 -52.55 -0.35 32.38
CA TYR A 729 -53.67 -1.03 31.69
C TYR A 729 -54.21 -2.23 32.48
N GLY A 730 -53.64 -2.54 33.66
CA GLY A 730 -54.07 -3.66 34.50
C GLY A 730 -53.48 -5.02 34.13
N PHE A 731 -52.41 -5.03 33.33
CA PHE A 731 -51.70 -6.26 32.96
C PHE A 731 -50.45 -6.43 33.81
N GLU A 732 -50.14 -7.65 34.22
CA GLU A 732 -48.88 -8.03 34.85
C GLU A 732 -47.99 -8.72 33.82
N LEU A 733 -46.81 -8.15 33.60
CA LEU A 733 -45.74 -8.71 32.76
C LEU A 733 -44.53 -9.01 33.62
N ASP A 734 -44.00 -10.22 33.49
CA ASP A 734 -42.79 -10.64 34.21
C ASP A 734 -41.57 -10.47 33.32
N PHE A 735 -40.50 -9.86 33.86
CA PHE A 735 -39.26 -9.63 33.15
C PHE A 735 -38.11 -9.47 34.15
N ASP A 736 -37.01 -10.17 33.90
CA ASP A 736 -35.81 -10.03 34.72
C ASP A 736 -35.17 -8.66 34.46
N LEU A 737 -35.15 -7.81 35.47
CA LEU A 737 -34.59 -6.46 35.47
C LEU A 737 -33.24 -6.39 36.18
N SER A 738 -32.65 -7.53 36.52
CA SER A 738 -31.33 -7.55 37.18
C SER A 738 -30.27 -6.96 36.26
N ILE A 739 -29.44 -6.08 36.80
CA ILE A 739 -28.26 -5.50 36.16
C ILE A 739 -27.05 -6.05 36.90
N GLU A 740 -26.25 -6.84 36.25
CA GLU A 740 -24.91 -7.17 36.71
C GLU A 740 -23.93 -6.27 35.96
N ASP A 741 -23.32 -5.30 36.65
CA ASP A 741 -22.22 -4.50 36.13
C ASP A 741 -20.94 -5.37 36.13
N GLU A 742 -20.77 -6.18 35.13
CA GLU A 742 -19.55 -6.98 34.96
C GLU A 742 -18.51 -6.19 34.17
N VAL A 743 -17.37 -5.93 34.79
CA VAL A 743 -16.17 -5.44 34.10
C VAL A 743 -15.42 -6.63 33.58
N ALA A 744 -15.44 -6.84 32.28
CA ALA A 744 -14.71 -7.92 31.63
C ALA A 744 -13.19 -7.84 31.91
N ASN A 745 -12.55 -9.00 32.09
CA ASN A 745 -11.12 -9.17 32.28
C ASN A 745 -10.47 -10.13 31.28
N SER A 746 -11.28 -10.72 30.38
CA SER A 746 -10.89 -11.65 29.33
C SER A 746 -11.78 -11.48 28.10
N TYR A 747 -11.37 -12.09 26.98
CA TYR A 747 -12.20 -12.12 25.78
C TYR A 747 -13.47 -12.96 25.99
N GLU A 748 -13.39 -14.05 26.75
CA GLU A 748 -14.54 -14.86 27.10
C GLU A 748 -15.63 -14.04 27.79
N GLU A 749 -15.24 -13.17 28.73
CA GLU A 749 -16.20 -12.30 29.43
C GLU A 749 -16.80 -11.23 28.48
N ILE A 750 -16.05 -10.74 27.49
CA ILE A 750 -16.60 -9.87 26.43
C ILE A 750 -17.61 -10.64 25.58
N VAL A 751 -17.33 -11.88 25.20
CA VAL A 751 -18.25 -12.73 24.45
C VAL A 751 -19.52 -12.99 25.26
N SER A 752 -19.39 -13.29 26.55
CA SER A 752 -20.52 -13.45 27.46
C SER A 752 -21.40 -12.19 27.53
N LEU A 753 -20.77 -11.01 27.62
CA LEU A 753 -21.47 -9.72 27.62
C LEU A 753 -22.24 -9.46 26.29
N LYS A 754 -21.65 -9.80 25.14
CA LYS A 754 -22.31 -9.71 23.84
C LYS A 754 -23.50 -10.65 23.73
N ASN A 755 -23.33 -11.88 24.19
CA ASN A 755 -24.43 -12.88 24.21
C ASN A 755 -25.57 -12.44 25.12
N HIS A 756 -25.26 -11.92 26.32
CA HIS A 756 -26.25 -11.34 27.21
C HIS A 756 -27.02 -10.20 26.54
N LEU A 757 -26.32 -9.26 25.89
CA LEU A 757 -26.97 -8.18 25.14
C LEU A 757 -27.95 -8.71 24.07
N THR A 758 -27.51 -9.73 23.31
CA THR A 758 -28.32 -10.34 22.24
C THR A 758 -29.59 -10.97 22.81
N ILE A 759 -29.48 -11.76 23.89
CA ILE A 759 -30.60 -12.39 24.57
C ILE A 759 -31.57 -11.32 25.13
N LEU A 760 -31.02 -10.28 25.75
CA LEU A 760 -31.82 -9.18 26.30
C LEU A 760 -32.58 -8.42 25.20
N GLN A 761 -31.97 -8.20 24.02
CA GLN A 761 -32.65 -7.61 22.86
C GLN A 761 -33.84 -8.44 22.38
N GLU A 762 -33.68 -9.76 22.33
CA GLU A 762 -34.78 -10.69 21.97
C GLU A 762 -35.88 -10.68 23.00
N ASN A 763 -35.52 -10.75 24.29
CA ASN A 763 -36.50 -10.75 25.39
C ASN A 763 -37.29 -9.44 25.44
N VAL A 764 -36.67 -8.28 25.24
CA VAL A 764 -37.37 -6.99 25.18
C VAL A 764 -38.33 -6.92 23.99
N LYS A 765 -37.92 -7.47 22.81
CA LYS A 765 -38.85 -7.57 21.66
C LYS A 765 -40.06 -8.48 21.93
N LEU A 766 -39.83 -9.58 22.64
CA LEU A 766 -40.94 -10.48 23.03
C LEU A 766 -41.88 -9.80 24.02
N LEU A 767 -41.34 -9.13 25.04
CA LEU A 767 -42.10 -8.34 26.01
C LEU A 767 -42.98 -7.27 25.31
N GLU A 768 -42.39 -6.54 24.33
CA GLU A 768 -43.11 -5.54 23.54
C GLU A 768 -44.26 -6.15 22.71
N LYS A 769 -44.02 -7.32 22.09
CA LYS A 769 -45.04 -8.05 21.34
C LYS A 769 -46.16 -8.58 22.25
N GLU A 770 -45.83 -9.07 23.42
CA GLU A 770 -46.81 -9.57 24.41
C GLU A 770 -47.67 -8.42 24.90
N PHE A 771 -47.10 -7.30 25.27
CA PHE A 771 -47.82 -6.10 25.66
C PHE A 771 -48.78 -5.61 24.56
N ASN A 772 -48.30 -5.56 23.30
CA ASN A 772 -49.11 -5.13 22.16
C ASN A 772 -50.26 -6.09 21.82
N LYS A 773 -50.17 -7.36 22.20
CA LYS A 773 -51.28 -8.32 22.07
C LYS A 773 -52.34 -8.16 23.18
N LEU A 774 -51.89 -7.74 24.37
CA LEU A 774 -52.77 -7.54 25.50
C LEU A 774 -53.52 -6.18 25.45
N LYS A 775 -52.89 -5.18 24.84
CA LYS A 775 -53.43 -3.86 24.55
C LYS A 775 -54.44 -3.90 23.39
#